data_f7f0eaef87204917da7657442e9daa39
#
_entry.id   f7f0eaef87204917da7657442e9daa39
#
_cell.length_a   1.000
_cell.length_b   1.000
_cell.length_c   1.000
_cell.angle_alpha   90.00
_cell.angle_beta   90.00
_cell.angle_gamma   90.00
#
_symmetry.space_group_name_H-M   'P 1'
#
loop_
_entity.id
_entity.type
_entity.pdbx_description
1 polymer ?
#
loop_
_entity_poly.entity_id
_entity_poly.type
_entity_poly.pdbx_seq_one_letter_code
_entity_poly.pdbx_strand_id
1 'polypeptide(L)'
;MLAAEHIGIDLGGRVDVADLVFLDGAIDTDERQRLHGVLVDPLLQQGTWDTPTTHGIEITLLPGVTDTAADAVRHAATQLGVDLTGAATGRRIEFDPAIDDELADDIVRRLIANPVIERWSRGTIEAPHVDDHSSPTTAETITMRGLDDTGLLALNDERSLSLDIEELRAIRDEVTLLGRDITDVEIEMLAQTWSEHCSHKTFRAVIDATGGPDGSAEVPPLLGQLRDCTESIDAPFVRSAFVGNAGVIEFSEGTTLALKAETHNHPSAVEPFGGANTGVGGVIRDVLGIAHRPIAVTDVLCFGPADLPLADLPAGALHPRRIRDGVIDGVADYGNKIGLPTVAGAILYDPAYTTNPLVFAGCIGSARSRPLHTGPFPGDRVVVLGGATGRDGIRGATFSSATMDASTGEVAGASVQIGDPIVEKLLIDALVGAEDLYSAITDCGAGGLSSAVGEMAEGVGADVELDLVPRKYPGLEPWEVWLSEAQERMVVAVPPGDVFSLRDRCDRVGVELADIGCFTGDSRLVVRCGGTVVADVHTAFLHDGRPQRRMPAELPEPNRTERVGRTVDDPAATLLELLAHPNIASKAATIHRYDHEILGSTVVRPLVGAAADGPADGVVLADPAATNGVAIGIGVNPWYGLHDPEAMAFAVIDEAIRNVVAAGADPDQ
;
A
#
# COMPACT_ATOMS: atom_id res chain seq x y z
N MET A 1 9.92 -11.53 -25.42
CA MET A 1 11.06 -11.37 -26.36
C MET A 1 11.88 -10.12 -26.07
N LEU A 2 11.38 -8.91 -26.23
CA LEU A 2 12.16 -7.68 -25.93
C LEU A 2 12.81 -7.67 -24.54
N ALA A 3 12.09 -8.14 -23.51
CA ALA A 3 12.64 -8.22 -22.15
C ALA A 3 13.81 -9.23 -22.04
N ALA A 4 13.75 -10.33 -22.77
CA ALA A 4 14.85 -11.31 -22.83
C ALA A 4 16.08 -10.75 -23.55
N GLU A 5 15.89 -10.06 -24.68
CA GLU A 5 16.97 -9.39 -25.42
C GLU A 5 17.69 -8.36 -24.51
N HIS A 6 16.97 -7.62 -23.68
CA HIS A 6 17.54 -6.65 -22.79
C HIS A 6 18.44 -7.24 -21.68
N ILE A 7 18.22 -8.50 -21.31
CA ILE A 7 19.09 -9.24 -20.40
C ILE A 7 20.11 -10.14 -21.14
N GLY A 8 20.28 -9.92 -22.44
CA GLY A 8 21.25 -10.62 -23.26
C GLY A 8 20.84 -12.04 -23.69
N ILE A 9 19.57 -12.39 -23.61
CA ILE A 9 19.00 -13.67 -24.03
C ILE A 9 18.32 -13.48 -25.39
N ASP A 10 18.85 -14.12 -26.42
CA ASP A 10 18.20 -14.21 -27.74
C ASP A 10 17.35 -15.48 -27.78
N LEU A 11 16.04 -15.32 -27.80
CA LEU A 11 15.09 -16.45 -27.88
C LEU A 11 14.91 -17.00 -29.31
N GLY A 12 15.33 -16.24 -30.32
CA GLY A 12 15.39 -16.69 -31.72
C GLY A 12 14.07 -17.18 -32.34
N GLY A 13 12.93 -16.89 -31.71
CA GLY A 13 11.67 -17.50 -32.13
C GLY A 13 10.43 -16.74 -31.63
N ARG A 14 9.33 -17.46 -31.41
CA ARG A 14 8.05 -16.93 -30.92
C ARG A 14 7.81 -17.39 -29.49
N VAL A 15 7.16 -16.52 -28.70
CA VAL A 15 6.66 -16.84 -27.37
C VAL A 15 5.14 -16.68 -27.41
N ASP A 16 4.42 -17.73 -27.09
CA ASP A 16 2.98 -17.73 -26.94
C ASP A 16 2.62 -17.72 -25.44
N VAL A 17 1.63 -16.92 -25.09
CA VAL A 17 1.12 -16.80 -23.71
C VAL A 17 -0.36 -17.10 -23.73
N ALA A 18 -0.82 -17.94 -22.80
CA ALA A 18 -2.22 -18.23 -22.58
C ALA A 18 -2.57 -18.05 -21.10
N ASP A 19 -3.72 -17.45 -20.82
CA ASP A 19 -4.28 -17.40 -19.48
C ASP A 19 -4.87 -18.77 -19.13
N LEU A 20 -4.69 -19.19 -17.89
CA LEU A 20 -5.25 -20.42 -17.32
C LEU A 20 -6.33 -20.05 -16.32
N VAL A 21 -7.47 -20.71 -16.40
CA VAL A 21 -8.54 -20.59 -15.41
C VAL A 21 -8.86 -22.00 -14.90
N PHE A 22 -8.60 -22.25 -13.64
CA PHE A 22 -8.91 -23.49 -12.95
C PHE A 22 -10.28 -23.33 -12.28
N LEU A 23 -11.17 -24.30 -12.53
CA LEU A 23 -12.53 -24.27 -11.99
C LEU A 23 -12.81 -25.57 -11.25
N ASP A 24 -13.19 -25.47 -9.98
CA ASP A 24 -13.64 -26.59 -9.16
C ASP A 24 -15.15 -26.57 -9.04
N GLY A 25 -15.76 -27.74 -9.28
CA GLY A 25 -17.21 -27.91 -9.25
C GLY A 25 -17.73 -28.90 -10.28
N ALA A 26 -18.96 -29.31 -10.13
CA ALA A 26 -19.63 -30.19 -11.07
C ALA A 26 -20.27 -29.35 -12.20
N ILE A 27 -19.47 -28.94 -13.19
CA ILE A 27 -19.88 -28.04 -14.27
C ILE A 27 -20.37 -28.85 -15.47
N ASP A 28 -21.64 -28.68 -15.85
CA ASP A 28 -22.21 -29.32 -17.03
C ASP A 28 -21.85 -28.63 -18.36
N THR A 29 -22.30 -29.19 -19.49
CA THR A 29 -21.94 -28.66 -20.83
C THR A 29 -22.54 -27.28 -21.08
N ASP A 30 -23.76 -27.02 -20.63
CA ASP A 30 -24.43 -25.73 -20.83
C ASP A 30 -23.81 -24.65 -19.93
N GLU A 31 -23.40 -25.01 -18.72
CA GLU A 31 -22.67 -24.17 -17.80
C GLU A 31 -21.27 -23.79 -18.34
N ARG A 32 -20.54 -24.77 -18.89
CA ARG A 32 -19.27 -24.52 -19.59
C ARG A 32 -19.43 -23.53 -20.73
N GLN A 33 -20.49 -23.64 -21.50
CA GLN A 33 -20.76 -22.71 -22.61
C GLN A 33 -21.06 -21.29 -22.10
N ARG A 34 -21.81 -21.14 -21.01
CA ARG A 34 -22.09 -19.84 -20.40
C ARG A 34 -20.83 -19.20 -19.85
N LEU A 35 -20.03 -19.95 -19.09
CA LEU A 35 -18.75 -19.48 -18.56
C LEU A 35 -17.80 -19.09 -19.68
N HIS A 36 -17.65 -19.92 -20.72
CA HIS A 36 -16.81 -19.59 -21.87
C HIS A 36 -17.20 -18.26 -22.53
N GLY A 37 -18.51 -17.98 -22.64
CA GLY A 37 -19.00 -16.74 -23.23
C GLY A 37 -18.69 -15.48 -22.44
N VAL A 38 -18.32 -15.60 -21.16
CA VAL A 38 -17.92 -14.48 -20.29
C VAL A 38 -16.40 -14.42 -20.12
N LEU A 39 -15.74 -15.58 -20.02
CA LEU A 39 -14.29 -15.66 -19.77
C LEU A 39 -13.45 -15.42 -21.03
N VAL A 40 -14.01 -15.58 -22.22
CA VAL A 40 -13.27 -15.49 -23.48
C VAL A 40 -13.85 -14.38 -24.34
N ASP A 41 -13.06 -13.35 -24.63
CA ASP A 41 -13.43 -12.32 -25.60
C ASP A 41 -13.44 -12.92 -27.02
N PRO A 42 -14.60 -12.99 -27.70
CA PRO A 42 -14.72 -13.65 -28.99
C PRO A 42 -13.99 -12.95 -30.14
N LEU A 43 -13.55 -11.70 -29.95
CA LEU A 43 -12.81 -10.92 -30.95
C LEU A 43 -11.30 -11.03 -30.78
N LEU A 44 -10.83 -11.15 -29.53
CA LEU A 44 -9.42 -11.04 -29.17
C LEU A 44 -8.81 -12.35 -28.68
N GLN A 45 -9.63 -13.29 -28.20
CA GLN A 45 -9.18 -14.51 -27.53
C GLN A 45 -9.76 -15.77 -28.16
N GLN A 46 -9.06 -16.86 -27.96
CA GLN A 46 -9.55 -18.21 -28.22
C GLN A 46 -9.43 -19.02 -26.93
N GLY A 47 -10.51 -19.66 -26.50
CA GLY A 47 -10.54 -20.49 -25.30
C GLY A 47 -10.76 -21.97 -25.64
N THR A 48 -10.14 -22.85 -24.88
CA THR A 48 -10.36 -24.29 -24.93
C THR A 48 -10.56 -24.88 -23.55
N TRP A 49 -11.26 -26.01 -23.44
CA TRP A 49 -11.45 -26.74 -22.20
C TRP A 49 -10.43 -27.87 -22.02
N ASP A 50 -9.60 -28.10 -23.03
CA ASP A 50 -8.61 -29.15 -23.02
C ASP A 50 -7.24 -28.60 -22.62
N THR A 51 -6.54 -29.34 -21.78
CA THR A 51 -5.15 -29.00 -21.44
C THR A 51 -4.24 -29.32 -22.61
N PRO A 52 -3.46 -28.35 -23.11
CA PRO A 52 -2.49 -28.62 -24.14
C PRO A 52 -1.45 -29.65 -23.67
N THR A 53 -1.11 -30.60 -24.52
CA THR A 53 -0.11 -31.67 -24.24
C THR A 53 1.32 -31.25 -24.58
N THR A 54 1.55 -30.00 -24.93
CA THR A 54 2.82 -29.46 -25.41
C THR A 54 3.76 -29.04 -24.26
N HIS A 55 5.03 -28.85 -24.58
CA HIS A 55 6.09 -28.45 -23.66
C HIS A 55 5.99 -26.96 -23.33
N GLY A 56 5.09 -26.60 -22.42
CA GLY A 56 4.96 -25.23 -21.88
C GLY A 56 5.38 -25.13 -20.41
N ILE A 57 5.49 -23.93 -19.92
CA ILE A 57 5.66 -23.64 -18.49
C ILE A 57 4.35 -23.04 -18.00
N GLU A 58 3.76 -23.66 -16.98
CA GLU A 58 2.58 -23.13 -16.30
C GLU A 58 2.96 -22.50 -14.97
N ILE A 59 2.36 -21.37 -14.68
CA ILE A 59 2.62 -20.54 -13.51
C ILE A 59 1.30 -20.25 -12.82
N THR A 60 1.26 -20.41 -11.51
CA THR A 60 0.12 -20.04 -10.66
C THR A 60 0.60 -19.29 -9.43
N LEU A 61 -0.31 -18.61 -8.73
CA LEU A 61 -0.02 -18.05 -7.42
C LEU A 61 0.29 -19.17 -6.42
N LEU A 62 1.01 -18.81 -5.37
CA LEU A 62 1.20 -19.68 -4.21
C LEU A 62 -0.13 -19.82 -3.45
N PRO A 63 -0.38 -20.96 -2.76
CA PRO A 63 -1.55 -21.12 -1.91
C PRO A 63 -1.66 -19.99 -0.87
N GLY A 64 -2.85 -19.39 -0.76
CA GLY A 64 -3.12 -18.32 0.18
C GLY A 64 -2.82 -16.90 -0.33
N VAL A 65 -2.13 -16.75 -1.46
CA VAL A 65 -1.99 -15.45 -2.14
C VAL A 65 -3.32 -15.06 -2.78
N THR A 66 -3.71 -13.80 -2.63
CA THR A 66 -4.98 -13.30 -3.17
C THR A 66 -4.98 -13.35 -4.70
N ASP A 67 -6.00 -14.00 -5.26
CA ASP A 67 -6.24 -14.12 -6.70
C ASP A 67 -7.50 -13.34 -7.08
N THR A 68 -7.35 -12.05 -7.35
CA THR A 68 -8.45 -11.13 -7.70
C THR A 68 -9.14 -11.52 -9.01
N ALA A 69 -8.40 -12.13 -9.94
CA ALA A 69 -8.98 -12.63 -11.18
C ALA A 69 -9.87 -13.87 -10.94
N ALA A 70 -9.46 -14.78 -10.04
CA ALA A 70 -10.29 -15.90 -9.62
C ALA A 70 -11.55 -15.44 -8.87
N ASP A 71 -11.44 -14.39 -8.06
CA ASP A 71 -12.61 -13.79 -7.40
C ASP A 71 -13.61 -13.23 -8.41
N ALA A 72 -13.12 -12.55 -9.44
CA ALA A 72 -13.97 -12.08 -10.55
C ALA A 72 -14.64 -13.24 -11.31
N VAL A 73 -13.93 -14.36 -11.52
CA VAL A 73 -14.48 -15.58 -12.14
C VAL A 73 -15.59 -16.16 -11.26
N ARG A 74 -15.39 -16.30 -9.96
CA ARG A 74 -16.42 -16.79 -9.02
C ARG A 74 -17.67 -15.89 -9.02
N HIS A 75 -17.45 -14.57 -9.00
CA HIS A 75 -18.55 -13.62 -9.07
C HIS A 75 -19.36 -13.75 -10.37
N ALA A 76 -18.67 -13.83 -11.52
CA ALA A 76 -19.30 -14.05 -12.81
C ALA A 76 -20.08 -15.38 -12.88
N ALA A 77 -19.51 -16.47 -12.35
CA ALA A 77 -20.18 -17.77 -12.27
C ALA A 77 -21.46 -17.69 -11.45
N THR A 78 -21.44 -17.04 -10.29
CA THR A 78 -22.60 -16.80 -9.45
C THR A 78 -23.70 -16.04 -10.19
N GLN A 79 -23.35 -14.99 -10.94
CA GLN A 79 -24.31 -14.23 -11.74
C GLN A 79 -24.93 -15.07 -12.87
N LEU A 80 -24.19 -16.03 -13.41
CA LEU A 80 -24.65 -16.97 -14.41
C LEU A 80 -25.44 -18.15 -13.84
N GLY A 81 -25.56 -18.25 -12.50
CA GLY A 81 -26.19 -19.37 -11.82
C GLY A 81 -25.37 -20.67 -11.98
N VAL A 82 -24.04 -20.57 -12.01
CA VAL A 82 -23.11 -21.69 -12.01
C VAL A 82 -22.49 -21.81 -10.63
N ASP A 83 -22.60 -22.98 -10.03
CA ASP A 83 -22.08 -23.25 -8.68
C ASP A 83 -20.65 -23.76 -8.76
N LEU A 84 -19.69 -22.92 -8.40
CA LEU A 84 -18.27 -23.26 -8.29
C LEU A 84 -17.89 -23.42 -6.82
N THR A 85 -17.22 -24.52 -6.50
CA THR A 85 -16.62 -24.76 -5.18
C THR A 85 -15.28 -24.06 -5.02
N GLY A 86 -14.58 -23.74 -6.15
CA GLY A 86 -13.34 -23.02 -6.18
C GLY A 86 -12.99 -22.49 -7.57
N ALA A 87 -12.14 -21.48 -7.59
CA ALA A 87 -11.50 -21.01 -8.81
C ALA A 87 -10.08 -20.55 -8.50
N ALA A 88 -9.17 -20.66 -9.47
CA ALA A 88 -7.84 -20.09 -9.45
C ALA A 88 -7.43 -19.67 -10.85
N THR A 89 -6.45 -18.78 -10.95
CA THR A 89 -5.91 -18.36 -12.25
C THR A 89 -4.41 -18.64 -12.36
N GLY A 90 -3.94 -18.59 -13.58
CA GLY A 90 -2.53 -18.78 -13.90
C GLY A 90 -2.24 -18.39 -15.35
N ARG A 91 -1.04 -18.67 -15.79
CA ARG A 91 -0.63 -18.43 -17.16
C ARG A 91 0.25 -19.56 -17.67
N ARG A 92 0.20 -19.79 -18.97
CA ARG A 92 1.03 -20.76 -19.67
C ARG A 92 1.89 -20.05 -20.70
N ILE A 93 3.15 -20.41 -20.78
CA ILE A 93 4.12 -19.85 -21.71
C ILE A 93 4.73 -20.97 -22.54
N GLU A 94 4.71 -20.79 -23.84
CA GLU A 94 5.29 -21.72 -24.81
C GLU A 94 6.33 -21.02 -25.67
N PHE A 95 7.45 -21.68 -25.89
CA PHE A 95 8.54 -21.18 -26.74
C PHE A 95 8.58 -22.02 -28.06
N ASP A 96 8.60 -21.31 -29.19
CA ASP A 96 8.73 -21.92 -30.51
C ASP A 96 9.87 -21.26 -31.32
N PRO A 97 11.00 -21.94 -31.56
CA PRO A 97 11.29 -23.34 -31.16
C PRO A 97 11.44 -23.48 -29.63
N ALA A 98 11.24 -24.72 -29.16
CA ALA A 98 11.45 -25.04 -27.75
C ALA A 98 12.90 -24.75 -27.35
N ILE A 99 13.05 -24.13 -26.18
CA ILE A 99 14.36 -23.82 -25.56
C ILE A 99 14.75 -24.93 -24.58
N ASP A 100 16.02 -25.00 -24.22
CA ASP A 100 16.48 -25.97 -23.24
C ASP A 100 15.95 -25.61 -21.83
N ASP A 101 15.99 -26.58 -20.96
CA ASP A 101 15.39 -26.51 -19.64
C ASP A 101 16.06 -25.50 -18.71
N GLU A 102 17.37 -25.34 -18.81
CA GLU A 102 18.14 -24.42 -17.96
C GLU A 102 17.85 -22.96 -18.35
N LEU A 103 17.81 -22.70 -19.65
CA LEU A 103 17.45 -21.38 -20.17
C LEU A 103 15.99 -21.03 -19.85
N ALA A 104 15.07 -22.00 -19.92
CA ALA A 104 13.67 -21.79 -19.58
C ALA A 104 13.50 -21.37 -18.10
N ASP A 105 14.16 -22.08 -17.17
CA ASP A 105 14.12 -21.75 -15.75
C ASP A 105 14.76 -20.38 -15.45
N ASP A 106 15.85 -20.03 -16.13
CA ASP A 106 16.50 -18.73 -16.00
C ASP A 106 15.58 -17.58 -16.44
N ILE A 107 14.90 -17.75 -17.58
CA ILE A 107 13.92 -16.78 -18.09
C ILE A 107 12.74 -16.64 -17.13
N VAL A 108 12.19 -17.77 -16.65
CA VAL A 108 11.04 -17.72 -15.73
C VAL A 108 11.40 -16.93 -14.48
N ARG A 109 12.48 -17.26 -13.83
CA ARG A 109 12.91 -16.59 -12.58
C ARG A 109 13.22 -15.10 -12.75
N ARG A 110 13.89 -14.74 -13.87
CA ARG A 110 14.36 -13.37 -14.07
C ARG A 110 13.32 -12.44 -14.65
N LEU A 111 12.40 -12.96 -15.48
CA LEU A 111 11.52 -12.12 -16.28
C LEU A 111 10.04 -12.37 -16.05
N ILE A 112 9.63 -13.62 -15.79
CA ILE A 112 8.24 -14.03 -15.98
C ILE A 112 7.53 -14.26 -14.63
N ALA A 113 8.08 -15.11 -13.78
CA ALA A 113 7.47 -15.41 -12.49
C ALA A 113 8.17 -14.67 -11.33
N ASN A 114 7.40 -14.39 -10.29
CA ASN A 114 7.93 -13.89 -9.03
C ASN A 114 7.82 -14.98 -7.96
N PRO A 115 8.94 -15.62 -7.55
CA PRO A 115 8.92 -16.71 -6.57
C PRO A 115 8.36 -16.31 -5.20
N VAL A 116 8.23 -15.02 -4.94
CA VAL A 116 7.64 -14.49 -3.69
C VAL A 116 6.14 -14.81 -3.62
N ILE A 117 5.45 -14.76 -4.75
CA ILE A 117 3.99 -14.95 -4.84
C ILE A 117 3.57 -16.05 -5.82
N GLU A 118 4.48 -16.57 -6.64
CA GLU A 118 4.18 -17.51 -7.72
C GLU A 118 5.02 -18.78 -7.65
N ARG A 119 4.46 -19.86 -8.15
CA ARG A 119 5.12 -21.12 -8.41
C ARG A 119 4.93 -21.53 -9.87
N TRP A 120 5.83 -22.33 -10.39
CA TRP A 120 5.75 -22.81 -11.78
C TRP A 120 6.10 -24.27 -11.90
N SER A 121 5.63 -24.87 -12.97
CA SER A 121 5.95 -26.24 -13.37
C SER A 121 6.13 -26.31 -14.87
N ARG A 122 6.97 -27.25 -15.31
CA ARG A 122 7.05 -27.64 -16.72
C ARG A 122 5.92 -28.59 -17.03
N GLY A 123 5.18 -28.30 -18.09
CA GLY A 123 3.95 -29.01 -18.42
C GLY A 123 2.79 -28.43 -17.59
N THR A 124 1.94 -29.31 -17.09
CA THR A 124 0.75 -28.89 -16.31
C THR A 124 1.08 -28.64 -14.84
N ILE A 125 0.41 -27.64 -14.26
CA ILE A 125 0.44 -27.34 -12.84
C ILE A 125 -0.95 -27.59 -12.24
N GLU A 126 -0.99 -28.05 -11.00
CA GLU A 126 -2.25 -28.15 -10.26
C GLU A 126 -2.66 -26.76 -9.76
N ALA A 127 -3.97 -26.52 -9.64
CA ALA A 127 -4.49 -25.31 -9.02
C ALA A 127 -3.92 -25.13 -7.59
N PRO A 128 -3.65 -23.89 -7.14
CA PRO A 128 -3.28 -23.67 -5.74
C PRO A 128 -4.42 -24.11 -4.82
N HIS A 129 -4.11 -24.92 -3.83
CA HIS A 129 -5.06 -25.40 -2.86
C HIS A 129 -4.65 -24.95 -1.46
N VAL A 130 -5.57 -24.37 -0.70
CA VAL A 130 -5.40 -24.07 0.71
C VAL A 130 -6.00 -25.22 1.50
N ASP A 131 -5.20 -25.82 2.37
CA ASP A 131 -5.68 -26.93 3.21
C ASP A 131 -6.84 -26.48 4.09
N ASP A 132 -7.93 -27.26 4.06
CA ASP A 132 -9.14 -26.98 4.84
C ASP A 132 -8.96 -27.45 6.30
N HIS A 133 -8.18 -26.68 7.08
CA HIS A 133 -8.04 -26.88 8.51
C HIS A 133 -9.05 -26.02 9.27
N SER A 134 -9.64 -26.57 10.33
CA SER A 134 -10.50 -25.77 11.21
C SER A 134 -9.70 -24.64 11.86
N SER A 135 -10.24 -23.42 11.84
CA SER A 135 -9.60 -22.28 12.50
C SER A 135 -9.54 -22.47 14.01
N PRO A 136 -8.38 -22.28 14.65
CA PRO A 136 -8.29 -22.27 16.10
C PRO A 136 -9.11 -21.10 16.67
N THR A 137 -9.67 -21.33 17.87
CA THR A 137 -10.45 -20.31 18.60
C THR A 137 -9.75 -19.85 19.88
N THR A 138 -8.52 -20.32 20.11
CA THR A 138 -7.75 -20.01 21.32
C THR A 138 -6.41 -19.40 20.95
N ALA A 139 -6.02 -18.38 21.69
CA ALA A 139 -4.70 -17.78 21.59
C ALA A 139 -3.63 -18.62 22.31
N GLU A 140 -2.40 -18.58 21.84
CA GLU A 140 -1.25 -19.12 22.55
C GLU A 140 -0.91 -18.22 23.74
N THR A 141 -0.55 -18.79 24.87
CA THR A 141 -0.07 -18.05 26.03
C THR A 141 1.46 -18.05 26.05
N ILE A 142 2.05 -16.87 26.06
CA ILE A 142 3.50 -16.65 26.00
C ILE A 142 4.00 -16.22 27.37
N THR A 143 4.89 -17.01 27.97
CA THR A 143 5.49 -16.69 29.26
C THR A 143 6.56 -15.63 29.10
N MET A 144 6.27 -14.42 29.56
CA MET A 144 7.19 -13.28 29.50
C MET A 144 7.62 -12.79 30.87
N ARG A 145 6.82 -13.07 31.89
CA ARG A 145 7.12 -12.70 33.27
C ARG A 145 8.37 -13.43 33.77
N GLY A 146 9.29 -12.67 34.34
CA GLY A 146 10.54 -13.20 34.91
C GLY A 146 11.64 -13.48 33.89
N LEU A 147 11.43 -13.22 32.61
CA LEU A 147 12.53 -13.25 31.63
C LEU A 147 13.52 -12.11 31.91
N ASP A 148 14.79 -12.42 31.82
CA ASP A 148 15.83 -11.41 31.73
C ASP A 148 15.99 -10.89 30.29
N ASP A 149 16.88 -9.93 30.09
CA ASP A 149 17.05 -9.31 28.77
C ASP A 149 17.45 -10.33 27.69
N THR A 150 18.22 -11.35 28.04
CA THR A 150 18.59 -12.40 27.09
C THR A 150 17.38 -13.22 26.65
N GLY A 151 16.51 -13.56 27.60
CA GLY A 151 15.27 -14.27 27.32
C GLY A 151 14.28 -13.41 26.50
N LEU A 152 14.20 -12.11 26.78
CA LEU A 152 13.38 -11.17 26.02
C LEU A 152 13.84 -11.02 24.57
N LEU A 153 15.14 -10.87 24.34
CA LEU A 153 15.71 -10.79 22.99
C LEU A 153 15.54 -12.11 22.21
N ALA A 154 15.71 -13.25 22.88
CA ALA A 154 15.46 -14.55 22.25
C ALA A 154 14.00 -14.71 21.80
N LEU A 155 13.04 -14.30 22.62
CA LEU A 155 11.62 -14.28 22.27
C LEU A 155 11.34 -13.34 21.09
N ASN A 156 11.94 -12.14 21.10
CA ASN A 156 11.83 -11.17 20.00
C ASN A 156 12.32 -11.74 18.67
N ASP A 157 13.47 -12.41 18.68
CA ASP A 157 14.06 -13.01 17.47
C ASP A 157 13.23 -14.21 16.99
N GLU A 158 12.80 -15.10 17.91
CA GLU A 158 11.99 -16.27 17.58
C GLU A 158 10.67 -15.87 16.90
N ARG A 159 10.04 -14.78 17.36
CA ARG A 159 8.75 -14.31 16.85
C ARG A 159 8.86 -13.18 15.82
N SER A 160 10.08 -12.69 15.55
CA SER A 160 10.31 -11.58 14.62
C SER A 160 9.50 -10.31 14.93
N LEU A 161 9.43 -9.94 16.23
CA LEU A 161 8.59 -8.83 16.70
C LEU A 161 9.17 -7.45 16.33
N SER A 162 10.47 -7.35 16.09
CA SER A 162 11.16 -6.08 15.76
C SER A 162 11.04 -5.00 16.86
N LEU A 163 10.91 -5.43 18.11
CA LEU A 163 10.91 -4.55 19.29
C LEU A 163 12.33 -4.34 19.83
N ASP A 164 12.60 -3.19 20.40
CA ASP A 164 13.84 -2.97 21.13
C ASP A 164 13.74 -3.46 22.58
N ILE A 165 14.89 -3.52 23.28
CA ILE A 165 14.93 -4.08 24.63
C ILE A 165 14.13 -3.26 25.65
N GLU A 166 14.03 -1.96 25.48
CA GLU A 166 13.26 -1.10 26.39
C GLU A 166 11.76 -1.32 26.19
N GLU A 167 11.33 -1.50 24.95
CA GLU A 167 9.96 -1.86 24.61
C GLU A 167 9.58 -3.23 25.18
N LEU A 168 10.44 -4.24 25.02
CA LEU A 168 10.25 -5.56 25.59
C LEU A 168 10.17 -5.55 27.13
N ARG A 169 11.02 -4.74 27.79
CA ARG A 169 10.96 -4.53 29.23
C ARG A 169 9.64 -3.89 29.67
N ALA A 170 9.17 -2.87 28.95
CA ALA A 170 7.90 -2.21 29.23
C ALA A 170 6.72 -3.20 29.17
N ILE A 171 6.69 -4.06 28.13
CA ILE A 171 5.65 -5.10 27.98
C ILE A 171 5.76 -6.12 29.13
N ARG A 172 6.96 -6.63 29.43
CA ARG A 172 7.19 -7.56 30.55
C ARG A 172 6.70 -6.98 31.88
N ASP A 173 7.01 -5.71 32.13
CA ASP A 173 6.66 -5.04 33.38
C ASP A 173 5.15 -4.84 33.49
N GLU A 174 4.46 -4.50 32.40
CA GLU A 174 2.99 -4.43 32.34
C GLU A 174 2.33 -5.79 32.63
N VAL A 175 2.73 -6.87 31.94
CA VAL A 175 2.15 -8.20 32.19
C VAL A 175 2.47 -8.73 33.59
N THR A 176 3.60 -8.30 34.17
CA THR A 176 3.93 -8.60 35.57
C THR A 176 3.00 -7.86 36.53
N LEU A 177 2.68 -6.60 36.25
CA LEU A 177 1.73 -5.80 37.02
C LEU A 177 0.32 -6.40 36.93
N LEU A 178 -0.09 -6.86 35.75
CA LEU A 178 -1.39 -7.51 35.53
C LEU A 178 -1.47 -8.92 36.15
N GLY A 179 -0.33 -9.52 36.55
CA GLY A 179 -0.26 -10.84 37.18
C GLY A 179 -0.62 -12.02 36.27
N ARG A 180 -0.62 -11.82 34.96
CA ARG A 180 -0.89 -12.84 33.94
C ARG A 180 0.20 -12.85 32.86
N ASP A 181 0.29 -13.92 32.11
CA ASP A 181 1.13 -13.99 30.92
C ASP A 181 0.42 -13.33 29.73
N ILE A 182 1.15 -12.99 28.68
CA ILE A 182 0.66 -12.33 27.48
C ILE A 182 0.16 -13.38 26.46
N THR A 183 -0.80 -13.01 25.63
CA THR A 183 -1.19 -13.85 24.49
C THR A 183 -0.38 -13.49 23.23
N ASP A 184 -0.37 -14.39 22.25
CA ASP A 184 0.19 -14.14 20.91
C ASP A 184 -0.52 -12.96 20.24
N VAL A 185 -1.85 -12.86 20.34
CA VAL A 185 -2.63 -11.73 19.82
C VAL A 185 -2.18 -10.41 20.44
N GLU A 186 -1.96 -10.37 21.75
CA GLU A 186 -1.54 -9.16 22.45
C GLU A 186 -0.13 -8.71 22.08
N ILE A 187 0.83 -9.65 22.06
CA ILE A 187 2.24 -9.28 21.77
C ILE A 187 2.42 -8.89 20.31
N GLU A 188 1.77 -9.58 19.37
CA GLU A 188 1.82 -9.22 17.95
C GLU A 188 1.12 -7.87 17.73
N MET A 189 -0.01 -7.60 18.38
CA MET A 189 -0.68 -6.29 18.35
C MET A 189 0.22 -5.16 18.84
N LEU A 190 0.89 -5.34 19.99
CA LEU A 190 1.84 -4.36 20.53
C LEU A 190 3.02 -4.16 19.58
N ALA A 191 3.57 -5.24 19.02
CA ALA A 191 4.68 -5.19 18.07
C ALA A 191 4.33 -4.38 16.82
N GLN A 192 3.12 -4.56 16.26
CA GLN A 192 2.67 -3.79 15.10
C GLN A 192 2.39 -2.31 15.47
N THR A 193 1.63 -2.05 16.56
CA THR A 193 1.31 -0.68 17.00
C THR A 193 2.59 0.09 17.36
N TRP A 194 3.59 -0.55 17.95
CA TRP A 194 4.86 0.05 18.32
C TRP A 194 5.94 -0.07 17.23
N SER A 195 5.58 -0.53 16.02
CA SER A 195 6.52 -0.62 14.89
C SER A 195 7.02 0.77 14.45
N GLU A 196 8.10 0.82 13.68
CA GLU A 196 8.57 2.07 13.05
C GLU A 196 7.48 2.66 12.13
N HIS A 197 6.75 1.79 11.43
CA HIS A 197 5.69 2.19 10.50
C HIS A 197 4.53 2.89 11.22
N CYS A 198 3.93 2.24 12.25
CA CYS A 198 2.74 2.79 12.92
C CYS A 198 3.10 3.90 13.93
N SER A 199 4.22 3.76 14.67
CA SER A 199 4.60 4.70 15.73
C SER A 199 5.56 5.79 15.30
N HIS A 200 6.13 5.74 14.10
CA HIS A 200 7.15 6.69 13.63
C HIS A 200 8.30 6.85 14.66
N LYS A 201 8.83 5.72 15.16
CA LYS A 201 9.80 5.69 16.28
C LYS A 201 10.96 6.66 16.11
N THR A 202 11.53 6.72 14.89
CA THR A 202 12.66 7.60 14.56
C THR A 202 12.27 9.07 14.63
N PHE A 203 11.13 9.46 14.05
CA PHE A 203 10.68 10.84 14.03
C PHE A 203 10.12 11.32 15.38
N ARG A 204 9.75 10.39 16.26
CA ARG A 204 9.36 10.66 17.65
C ARG A 204 10.50 10.48 18.65
N ALA A 205 11.70 10.08 18.21
CA ALA A 205 12.85 9.94 19.09
C ALA A 205 13.43 11.31 19.47
N VAL A 206 13.98 11.39 20.68
CA VAL A 206 14.92 12.45 21.07
C VAL A 206 16.27 12.10 20.48
N ILE A 207 16.91 13.02 19.75
CA ILE A 207 18.19 12.78 19.11
C ILE A 207 19.30 13.43 19.91
N ASP A 208 20.27 12.61 20.36
CA ASP A 208 21.49 13.05 21.02
C ASP A 208 22.55 13.33 19.93
N ALA A 209 22.54 14.55 19.40
CA ALA A 209 23.45 14.98 18.35
C ALA A 209 24.82 15.34 18.90
N THR A 210 25.89 14.86 18.25
CA THR A 210 27.29 15.21 18.53
C THR A 210 27.97 15.72 17.25
N GLY A 211 29.03 16.51 17.39
CA GLY A 211 29.65 17.16 16.24
C GLY A 211 28.94 18.44 15.84
N GLY A 212 29.35 19.04 14.74
CA GLY A 212 28.84 20.34 14.29
C GLY A 212 29.42 21.54 15.03
N PRO A 213 29.06 22.77 14.63
CA PRO A 213 29.68 24.00 15.12
C PRO A 213 29.39 24.29 16.61
N ASP A 214 28.30 23.79 17.16
CA ASP A 214 27.85 24.06 18.54
C ASP A 214 28.17 22.90 19.52
N GLY A 215 28.84 21.86 19.05
CA GLY A 215 29.22 20.69 19.88
C GLY A 215 28.07 19.67 20.01
N SER A 216 27.75 19.27 21.25
CA SER A 216 26.67 18.31 21.50
C SER A 216 25.35 19.06 21.76
N ALA A 217 24.27 18.59 21.14
CA ALA A 217 22.92 19.14 21.31
C ALA A 217 21.87 18.01 21.45
N GLU A 218 20.86 18.24 22.28
CA GLU A 218 19.66 17.41 22.30
C GLU A 218 18.65 18.00 21.32
N VAL A 219 18.25 17.21 20.31
CA VAL A 219 17.23 17.60 19.32
C VAL A 219 15.90 16.97 19.73
N PRO A 220 14.86 17.79 19.98
CA PRO A 220 13.52 17.27 20.28
C PRO A 220 12.96 16.44 19.11
N PRO A 221 11.92 15.60 19.35
CA PRO A 221 11.26 14.80 18.32
C PRO A 221 10.92 15.62 17.07
N LEU A 222 11.37 15.18 15.90
CA LEU A 222 11.18 15.91 14.64
C LEU A 222 9.70 16.08 14.29
N LEU A 223 8.89 15.05 14.50
CA LEU A 223 7.44 15.11 14.25
C LEU A 223 6.76 16.14 15.19
N GLY A 224 7.21 16.23 16.44
CA GLY A 224 6.75 17.26 17.38
C GLY A 224 7.06 18.67 16.88
N GLN A 225 8.28 18.89 16.39
CA GLN A 225 8.68 20.19 15.83
C GLN A 225 7.83 20.61 14.61
N LEU A 226 7.50 19.64 13.71
CA LEU A 226 6.62 19.92 12.57
C LEU A 226 5.20 20.29 13.03
N ARG A 227 4.68 19.60 14.04
CA ARG A 227 3.38 19.90 14.64
C ARG A 227 3.37 21.29 15.27
N ASP A 228 4.34 21.58 16.13
CA ASP A 228 4.46 22.88 16.83
C ASP A 228 4.60 24.02 15.82
N CYS A 229 5.37 23.82 14.74
CA CYS A 229 5.52 24.79 13.66
C CYS A 229 4.18 25.05 12.96
N THR A 230 3.46 24.00 12.59
CA THR A 230 2.15 24.11 11.92
C THR A 230 1.13 24.81 12.83
N GLU A 231 1.08 24.47 14.11
CA GLU A 231 0.22 25.11 15.09
C GLU A 231 0.60 26.59 15.32
N SER A 232 1.89 26.92 15.35
CA SER A 232 2.36 28.29 15.52
C SER A 232 2.03 29.22 14.35
N ILE A 233 1.90 28.69 13.14
CA ILE A 233 1.46 29.43 11.94
C ILE A 233 -0.02 29.82 12.07
N ASP A 234 -0.83 28.97 12.74
CA ASP A 234 -2.27 29.17 12.96
C ASP A 234 -3.01 29.58 11.67
N ALA A 235 -2.72 28.85 10.58
CA ALA A 235 -3.29 29.16 9.28
C ALA A 235 -4.80 28.86 9.28
N PRO A 236 -5.66 29.84 8.97
CA PRO A 236 -7.12 29.68 9.11
C PRO A 236 -7.74 28.67 8.15
N PHE A 237 -7.01 28.30 7.11
CA PHE A 237 -7.45 27.29 6.14
C PHE A 237 -7.12 25.84 6.57
N VAL A 238 -6.25 25.62 7.56
CA VAL A 238 -5.95 24.26 8.07
C VAL A 238 -7.13 23.78 8.93
N ARG A 239 -7.77 22.70 8.50
CA ARG A 239 -8.91 22.10 9.21
C ARG A 239 -8.48 20.91 10.05
N SER A 240 -7.54 20.12 9.57
CA SER A 240 -6.94 18.99 10.28
C SER A 240 -5.51 18.76 9.80
N ALA A 241 -4.59 18.60 10.74
CA ALA A 241 -3.21 18.21 10.50
C ALA A 241 -2.73 17.33 11.66
N PHE A 242 -1.99 16.26 11.38
CA PHE A 242 -1.40 15.32 12.35
C PHE A 242 -2.42 14.55 13.24
N VAL A 243 -3.68 14.47 12.86
CA VAL A 243 -4.75 13.86 13.68
C VAL A 243 -5.39 12.66 13.00
N GLY A 244 -5.67 12.73 11.72
CA GLY A 244 -6.33 11.65 10.97
C GLY A 244 -5.46 11.13 9.83
N ASN A 245 -6.04 10.27 9.00
CA ASN A 245 -5.36 9.58 7.91
C ASN A 245 -4.82 10.52 6.82
N ALA A 246 -5.38 11.74 6.69
CA ALA A 246 -4.95 12.73 5.72
C ALA A 246 -5.03 14.16 6.26
N GLY A 247 -4.23 15.07 5.70
CA GLY A 247 -4.34 16.51 5.97
C GLY A 247 -5.56 17.11 5.27
N VAL A 248 -6.27 18.03 5.94
CA VAL A 248 -7.48 18.69 5.43
C VAL A 248 -7.35 20.20 5.50
N ILE A 249 -7.65 20.86 4.38
CA ILE A 249 -7.68 22.32 4.29
C ILE A 249 -9.03 22.83 3.79
N GLU A 250 -9.41 24.01 4.22
CA GLU A 250 -10.48 24.78 3.56
C GLU A 250 -9.94 25.28 2.22
N PHE A 251 -10.62 24.98 1.14
CA PHE A 251 -10.14 25.29 -0.21
C PHE A 251 -10.92 26.45 -0.83
N SER A 252 -12.23 26.38 -0.80
CA SER A 252 -13.11 27.45 -1.25
C SER A 252 -14.34 27.49 -0.36
N GLU A 253 -15.19 28.52 -0.49
CA GLU A 253 -16.38 28.65 0.35
C GLU A 253 -17.24 27.39 0.27
N GLY A 254 -17.32 26.67 1.39
CA GLY A 254 -18.12 25.46 1.53
C GLY A 254 -17.47 24.18 0.97
N THR A 255 -16.17 24.19 0.67
CA THR A 255 -15.43 23.01 0.14
C THR A 255 -14.10 22.82 0.85
N THR A 256 -13.80 21.60 1.25
CA THR A 256 -12.50 21.18 1.81
C THR A 256 -11.78 20.25 0.85
N LEU A 257 -10.44 20.32 0.85
CA LEU A 257 -9.58 19.34 0.20
C LEU A 257 -8.83 18.52 1.25
N ALA A 258 -8.65 17.26 0.93
CA ALA A 258 -7.79 16.34 1.65
C ALA A 258 -6.61 15.95 0.78
N LEU A 259 -5.44 15.77 1.40
CA LEU A 259 -4.24 15.24 0.77
C LEU A 259 -3.61 14.17 1.65
N LYS A 260 -3.37 13.01 1.05
CA LYS A 260 -2.53 11.95 1.59
C LYS A 260 -1.44 11.63 0.58
N ALA A 261 -0.24 11.39 1.09
CA ALA A 261 0.86 10.84 0.30
C ALA A 261 1.66 9.88 1.19
N GLU A 262 1.98 8.72 0.65
CA GLU A 262 2.64 7.63 1.38
C GLU A 262 3.56 6.82 0.48
N THR A 263 4.65 6.29 1.08
CA THR A 263 5.60 5.43 0.38
C THR A 263 5.22 3.96 0.52
N HIS A 264 5.43 3.19 -0.57
CA HIS A 264 5.26 1.75 -0.57
C HIS A 264 6.49 1.07 -1.21
N ASN A 265 7.67 1.29 -0.62
CA ASN A 265 8.98 0.99 -1.20
C ASN A 265 9.35 -0.50 -1.14
N HIS A 266 9.45 -1.08 0.06
CA HIS A 266 9.86 -2.47 0.27
C HIS A 266 8.96 -3.47 -0.44
N PRO A 267 7.61 -3.37 -0.35
CA PRO A 267 6.74 -4.24 -1.12
C PRO A 267 6.99 -4.14 -2.63
N SER A 268 7.22 -2.92 -3.15
CA SER A 268 7.51 -2.70 -4.57
C SER A 268 8.90 -3.19 -4.99
N ALA A 269 9.84 -3.32 -4.07
CA ALA A 269 11.16 -3.88 -4.35
C ALA A 269 11.10 -5.40 -4.58
N VAL A 270 10.21 -6.11 -3.88
CA VAL A 270 10.08 -7.57 -3.93
C VAL A 270 8.95 -8.04 -4.85
N GLU A 271 7.85 -7.31 -4.91
CA GLU A 271 6.73 -7.53 -5.82
C GLU A 271 6.27 -6.17 -6.42
N PRO A 272 6.88 -5.73 -7.55
CA PRO A 272 6.71 -4.37 -8.06
C PRO A 272 5.27 -4.00 -8.43
N PHE A 273 4.51 -4.92 -9.03
CA PHE A 273 3.14 -4.68 -9.46
C PHE A 273 2.20 -4.56 -8.25
N GLY A 274 2.13 -5.59 -7.41
CA GLY A 274 1.24 -5.59 -6.24
C GLY A 274 1.63 -4.55 -5.21
N GLY A 275 2.95 -4.34 -4.98
CA GLY A 275 3.43 -3.31 -4.07
C GLY A 275 3.01 -1.91 -4.46
N ALA A 276 3.13 -1.53 -5.74
CA ALA A 276 2.69 -0.23 -6.23
C ALA A 276 1.16 -0.11 -6.30
N ASN A 277 0.49 -1.17 -6.73
CA ASN A 277 -0.96 -1.27 -6.80
C ASN A 277 -1.59 -1.02 -5.42
N THR A 278 -1.11 -1.72 -4.38
CA THR A 278 -1.55 -1.54 -3.00
C THR A 278 -1.23 -0.14 -2.45
N GLY A 279 -0.07 0.42 -2.80
CA GLY A 279 0.30 1.78 -2.39
C GLY A 279 -0.69 2.84 -2.90
N VAL A 280 -1.18 2.69 -4.13
CA VAL A 280 -2.24 3.57 -4.68
C VAL A 280 -3.55 3.36 -3.92
N GLY A 281 -3.95 2.11 -3.67
CA GLY A 281 -5.16 1.81 -2.90
C GLY A 281 -5.12 2.39 -1.49
N GLY A 282 -3.98 2.26 -0.78
CA GLY A 282 -3.80 2.79 0.56
C GLY A 282 -4.10 4.29 0.67
N VAL A 283 -3.49 5.11 -0.19
CA VAL A 283 -3.72 6.57 -0.14
C VAL A 283 -5.14 6.99 -0.54
N ILE A 284 -5.82 6.20 -1.35
CA ILE A 284 -7.24 6.43 -1.69
C ILE A 284 -8.12 6.12 -0.48
N ARG A 285 -7.87 4.99 0.21
CA ARG A 285 -8.60 4.61 1.44
C ARG A 285 -8.39 5.61 2.57
N ASP A 286 -7.18 6.16 2.73
CA ASP A 286 -6.89 7.21 3.71
C ASP A 286 -7.75 8.46 3.49
N VAL A 287 -7.89 8.88 2.24
CA VAL A 287 -8.76 10.01 1.86
C VAL A 287 -10.23 9.68 2.12
N LEU A 288 -10.65 8.45 1.84
CA LEU A 288 -11.99 7.96 2.15
C LEU A 288 -12.20 7.87 3.67
N GLY A 289 -11.16 7.46 4.44
CA GLY A 289 -11.12 7.35 5.89
C GLY A 289 -11.31 8.67 6.65
N ILE A 290 -11.21 9.80 5.98
CA ILE A 290 -11.58 11.11 6.52
C ILE A 290 -12.84 11.69 5.86
N ALA A 291 -13.65 10.82 5.29
CA ALA A 291 -14.93 11.15 4.66
C ALA A 291 -14.83 12.15 3.50
N HIS A 292 -13.76 12.09 2.70
CA HIS A 292 -13.59 12.85 1.46
C HIS A 292 -13.71 11.92 0.25
N ARG A 293 -14.32 12.43 -0.81
CA ARG A 293 -14.38 11.72 -2.09
C ARG A 293 -13.04 11.86 -2.80
N PRO A 294 -12.34 10.76 -3.13
CA PRO A 294 -11.15 10.80 -3.97
C PRO A 294 -11.45 11.41 -5.34
N ILE A 295 -10.58 12.30 -5.83
CA ILE A 295 -10.76 13.00 -7.11
C ILE A 295 -9.55 12.88 -8.03
N ALA A 296 -8.35 12.60 -7.50
CA ALA A 296 -7.14 12.40 -8.29
C ALA A 296 -6.08 11.60 -7.53
N VAL A 297 -5.24 10.92 -8.29
CA VAL A 297 -4.05 10.21 -7.83
C VAL A 297 -2.79 10.89 -8.38
N THR A 298 -1.70 10.85 -7.62
CA THR A 298 -0.37 11.33 -8.01
C THR A 298 0.68 10.28 -7.67
N ASP A 299 1.85 10.34 -8.34
CA ASP A 299 2.97 9.48 -8.02
C ASP A 299 4.33 10.21 -8.10
N VAL A 300 5.29 9.82 -7.24
CA VAL A 300 6.71 10.16 -7.41
C VAL A 300 7.49 8.85 -7.33
N LEU A 301 8.17 8.51 -8.41
CA LEU A 301 8.82 7.22 -8.58
C LEU A 301 10.33 7.41 -8.79
N CYS A 302 11.15 6.75 -7.97
CA CYS A 302 12.59 6.76 -8.16
C CYS A 302 13.11 5.33 -8.29
N PHE A 303 13.89 5.08 -9.34
CA PHE A 303 14.40 3.76 -9.69
C PHE A 303 15.91 3.76 -9.86
N GLY A 304 16.54 2.61 -9.74
CA GLY A 304 17.91 2.38 -10.22
C GLY A 304 18.01 2.54 -11.74
N PRO A 305 19.23 2.61 -12.29
CA PRO A 305 19.46 2.71 -13.73
C PRO A 305 18.79 1.54 -14.48
N ALA A 306 17.95 1.85 -15.45
CA ALA A 306 17.24 0.86 -16.23
C ALA A 306 18.14 0.03 -17.19
N ASP A 307 19.36 0.49 -17.41
CA ASP A 307 20.40 -0.13 -18.21
C ASP A 307 21.53 -0.76 -17.38
N LEU A 308 21.30 -0.97 -16.07
CA LEU A 308 22.25 -1.62 -15.18
C LEU A 308 22.66 -2.98 -15.75
N PRO A 309 23.97 -3.28 -15.92
CA PRO A 309 24.40 -4.61 -16.33
C PRO A 309 24.03 -5.66 -15.29
N LEU A 310 23.57 -6.83 -15.74
CA LEU A 310 23.21 -7.93 -14.84
C LEU A 310 24.35 -8.37 -13.91
N ALA A 311 25.61 -8.23 -14.35
CA ALA A 311 26.78 -8.54 -13.54
C ALA A 311 26.96 -7.60 -12.32
N ASP A 312 26.37 -6.40 -12.38
CA ASP A 312 26.43 -5.39 -11.34
C ASP A 312 25.18 -5.41 -10.44
N LEU A 313 24.19 -6.27 -10.74
CA LEU A 313 22.99 -6.41 -9.93
C LEU A 313 23.29 -7.12 -8.63
N PRO A 314 22.96 -6.53 -7.46
CA PRO A 314 23.11 -7.19 -6.16
C PRO A 314 22.32 -8.51 -6.09
N ALA A 315 22.87 -9.48 -5.35
CA ALA A 315 22.24 -10.78 -5.16
C ALA A 315 20.87 -10.61 -4.47
N GLY A 316 19.87 -11.34 -4.94
CA GLY A 316 18.49 -11.30 -4.41
C GLY A 316 17.66 -10.12 -4.89
N ALA A 317 18.24 -9.10 -5.54
CA ALA A 317 17.51 -7.95 -6.04
C ALA A 317 16.86 -8.23 -7.41
N LEU A 318 15.68 -7.66 -7.63
CA LEU A 318 15.09 -7.58 -8.96
C LEU A 318 15.81 -6.50 -9.79
N HIS A 319 15.89 -6.71 -11.11
CA HIS A 319 16.50 -5.72 -11.99
C HIS A 319 15.70 -4.40 -12.01
N PRO A 320 16.34 -3.19 -11.92
CA PRO A 320 15.64 -1.91 -11.84
C PRO A 320 14.62 -1.67 -12.97
N ARG A 321 14.87 -2.18 -14.17
CA ARG A 321 13.90 -2.14 -15.27
C ARG A 321 12.62 -2.93 -14.95
N ARG A 322 12.77 -4.13 -14.39
CA ARG A 322 11.63 -4.98 -13.98
C ARG A 322 10.83 -4.29 -12.87
N ILE A 323 11.54 -3.70 -11.89
CA ILE A 323 10.90 -2.92 -10.82
C ILE A 323 10.14 -1.75 -11.42
N ARG A 324 10.75 -0.93 -12.25
CA ARG A 324 10.11 0.21 -12.90
C ARG A 324 8.85 -0.17 -13.68
N ASP A 325 8.97 -1.18 -14.53
CA ASP A 325 7.86 -1.56 -15.41
C ASP A 325 6.69 -2.11 -14.59
N GLY A 326 6.97 -2.97 -13.59
CA GLY A 326 5.94 -3.50 -12.69
C GLY A 326 5.29 -2.43 -11.82
N VAL A 327 6.06 -1.47 -11.28
CA VAL A 327 5.52 -0.35 -10.50
C VAL A 327 4.59 0.53 -11.34
N ILE A 328 5.02 0.91 -12.56
CA ILE A 328 4.17 1.71 -13.46
C ILE A 328 2.90 0.94 -13.83
N ASP A 329 3.01 -0.36 -14.06
CA ASP A 329 1.85 -1.21 -14.36
C ASP A 329 0.90 -1.30 -13.17
N GLY A 330 1.41 -1.41 -11.94
CA GLY A 330 0.60 -1.44 -10.72
C GLY A 330 -0.14 -0.13 -10.46
N VAL A 331 0.54 1.02 -10.62
CA VAL A 331 -0.10 2.35 -10.51
C VAL A 331 -1.19 2.52 -11.57
N ALA A 332 -0.89 2.16 -12.82
CA ALA A 332 -1.87 2.22 -13.92
C ALA A 332 -3.08 1.32 -13.68
N ASP A 333 -2.84 0.08 -13.27
CA ASP A 333 -3.91 -0.90 -13.03
C ASP A 333 -4.88 -0.42 -11.98
N TYR A 334 -4.38 0.06 -10.84
CA TYR A 334 -5.26 0.52 -9.77
C TYR A 334 -6.03 1.78 -10.14
N GLY A 335 -5.33 2.83 -10.57
CA GLY A 335 -5.93 4.11 -10.92
C GLY A 335 -6.98 3.99 -12.05
N ASN A 336 -6.65 3.23 -13.11
CA ASN A 336 -7.52 3.05 -14.26
C ASN A 336 -8.77 2.23 -13.89
N LYS A 337 -8.62 1.13 -13.16
CA LYS A 337 -9.74 0.26 -12.77
C LYS A 337 -10.69 0.92 -11.77
N ILE A 338 -10.16 1.67 -10.81
CA ILE A 338 -11.00 2.41 -9.86
C ILE A 338 -11.69 3.62 -10.50
N GLY A 339 -11.21 4.07 -11.66
CA GLY A 339 -11.76 5.19 -12.39
C GLY A 339 -11.38 6.55 -11.79
N LEU A 340 -10.18 6.67 -11.23
CA LEU A 340 -9.60 7.93 -10.76
C LEU A 340 -8.45 8.36 -11.68
N PRO A 341 -8.36 9.65 -12.05
CA PRO A 341 -7.29 10.12 -12.91
C PRO A 341 -5.97 10.19 -12.14
N THR A 342 -4.90 9.55 -12.68
CA THR A 342 -3.53 9.76 -12.22
C THR A 342 -2.93 10.92 -12.99
N VAL A 343 -2.78 12.08 -12.35
CA VAL A 343 -2.68 13.37 -13.07
C VAL A 343 -1.32 14.04 -12.98
N ALA A 344 -0.52 13.75 -11.96
CA ALA A 344 0.77 14.41 -11.75
C ALA A 344 1.76 13.42 -11.13
N GLY A 345 3.03 13.59 -11.45
CA GLY A 345 4.08 12.72 -10.94
C GLY A 345 5.47 13.11 -11.42
N ALA A 346 6.46 12.35 -10.96
CA ALA A 346 7.83 12.47 -11.42
C ALA A 346 8.48 11.08 -11.47
N ILE A 347 9.37 10.86 -12.44
CA ILE A 347 10.18 9.64 -12.53
C ILE A 347 11.66 10.03 -12.58
N LEU A 348 12.41 9.57 -11.57
CA LEU A 348 13.84 9.80 -11.45
C LEU A 348 14.63 8.49 -11.44
N TYR A 349 15.89 8.57 -11.85
CA TYR A 349 16.82 7.44 -11.87
C TYR A 349 18.11 7.83 -11.15
N ASP A 350 18.48 7.00 -10.15
CA ASP A 350 19.76 7.15 -9.43
C ASP A 350 20.21 5.76 -8.93
N PRO A 351 21.52 5.45 -8.96
CA PRO A 351 22.04 4.18 -8.45
C PRO A 351 21.64 3.84 -7.02
N ALA A 352 21.36 4.84 -6.19
CA ALA A 352 20.91 4.62 -4.80
C ALA A 352 19.57 3.88 -4.70
N TYR A 353 18.73 3.93 -5.74
CA TYR A 353 17.44 3.24 -5.77
C TYR A 353 17.48 1.87 -6.48
N THR A 354 18.67 1.27 -6.64
CA THR A 354 18.82 0.01 -7.40
C THR A 354 18.08 -1.16 -6.74
N THR A 355 18.15 -1.29 -5.42
CA THR A 355 17.57 -2.42 -4.67
C THR A 355 16.31 -2.05 -3.92
N ASN A 356 16.10 -0.78 -3.63
CA ASN A 356 14.93 -0.28 -2.91
C ASN A 356 14.44 1.00 -3.61
N PRO A 357 13.43 0.91 -4.48
CA PRO A 357 12.88 2.05 -5.19
C PRO A 357 12.16 2.99 -4.22
N LEU A 358 11.99 4.25 -4.60
CA LEU A 358 10.98 5.10 -3.99
C LEU A 358 9.70 4.98 -4.81
N VAL A 359 8.64 4.50 -4.18
CA VAL A 359 7.29 4.47 -4.74
C VAL A 359 6.41 5.31 -3.81
N PHE A 360 6.13 6.53 -4.20
CA PHE A 360 5.42 7.52 -3.39
C PHE A 360 4.11 7.86 -4.07
N ALA A 361 3.03 7.22 -3.63
CA ALA A 361 1.69 7.47 -4.11
C ALA A 361 1.05 8.63 -3.36
N GLY A 362 0.15 9.36 -4.02
CA GLY A 362 -0.63 10.41 -3.40
C GLY A 362 -2.08 10.39 -3.89
N CYS A 363 -2.99 10.84 -3.04
CA CYS A 363 -4.40 11.02 -3.38
C CYS A 363 -4.91 12.35 -2.88
N ILE A 364 -5.71 13.00 -3.71
CA ILE A 364 -6.42 14.22 -3.38
C ILE A 364 -7.90 13.89 -3.32
N GLY A 365 -8.56 14.35 -2.25
CA GLY A 365 -9.99 14.23 -2.06
C GLY A 365 -10.69 15.56 -1.89
N SER A 366 -11.98 15.59 -2.15
CA SER A 366 -12.84 16.76 -1.99
C SER A 366 -14.09 16.39 -1.21
N ALA A 367 -14.54 17.31 -0.34
CA ALA A 367 -15.81 17.19 0.36
C ALA A 367 -16.45 18.56 0.55
N ARG A 368 -17.77 18.57 0.78
CA ARG A 368 -18.43 19.77 1.30
C ARG A 368 -17.95 20.05 2.71
N SER A 369 -17.64 21.31 3.01
CA SER A 369 -17.21 21.73 4.35
C SER A 369 -18.28 21.38 5.38
N ARG A 370 -17.88 20.59 6.37
CA ARG A 370 -18.71 20.16 7.50
C ARG A 370 -17.83 19.95 8.73
N PRO A 371 -18.40 19.84 9.94
CA PRO A 371 -17.63 19.40 11.10
C PRO A 371 -17.02 18.02 10.83
N LEU A 372 -15.74 17.85 11.20
CA LEU A 372 -15.09 16.55 11.16
C LEU A 372 -15.76 15.60 12.17
N HIS A 373 -15.72 14.31 11.91
CA HIS A 373 -16.17 13.31 12.85
C HIS A 373 -15.33 13.38 14.14
N THR A 374 -15.99 13.23 15.28
CA THR A 374 -15.37 13.34 16.62
C THR A 374 -15.50 12.06 17.44
N GLY A 375 -16.20 11.04 16.90
CA GLY A 375 -16.38 9.73 17.52
C GLY A 375 -15.19 8.80 17.26
N PRO A 376 -15.27 7.52 17.68
CA PRO A 376 -16.51 6.80 18.06
C PRO A 376 -17.05 7.18 19.44
N PHE A 377 -18.32 6.85 19.67
CA PHE A 377 -18.99 7.03 20.95
C PHE A 377 -19.32 5.69 21.61
N PRO A 378 -19.37 5.60 22.96
CA PRO A 378 -19.80 4.40 23.64
C PRO A 378 -21.19 3.93 23.16
N GLY A 379 -21.27 2.67 22.75
CA GLY A 379 -22.47 2.06 22.20
C GLY A 379 -22.51 2.01 20.66
N ASP A 380 -21.65 2.74 19.95
CA ASP A 380 -21.52 2.60 18.51
C ASP A 380 -21.04 1.20 18.15
N ARG A 381 -21.51 0.67 17.00
CA ARG A 381 -21.11 -0.64 16.51
C ARG A 381 -19.77 -0.53 15.80
N VAL A 382 -18.89 -1.53 16.00
CA VAL A 382 -17.68 -1.72 15.20
C VAL A 382 -18.07 -2.48 13.94
N VAL A 383 -18.05 -1.81 12.80
CA VAL A 383 -18.49 -2.39 11.54
C VAL A 383 -17.32 -2.41 10.56
N VAL A 384 -17.03 -3.58 9.98
CA VAL A 384 -16.05 -3.77 8.91
C VAL A 384 -16.77 -3.83 7.58
N LEU A 385 -16.28 -3.09 6.60
CA LEU A 385 -16.80 -3.03 5.23
C LEU A 385 -15.74 -3.49 4.24
N GLY A 386 -16.14 -4.20 3.19
CA GLY A 386 -15.29 -4.50 2.02
C GLY A 386 -14.76 -5.91 1.98
N GLY A 387 -13.48 -6.07 1.65
CA GLY A 387 -12.86 -7.36 1.35
C GLY A 387 -12.78 -8.32 2.54
N ALA A 388 -12.73 -9.61 2.25
CA ALA A 388 -12.55 -10.66 3.26
C ALA A 388 -11.08 -10.74 3.74
N THR A 389 -10.89 -11.23 4.95
CA THR A 389 -9.59 -11.36 5.61
C THR A 389 -8.88 -12.66 5.22
N GLY A 390 -7.64 -12.55 4.78
CA GLY A 390 -6.71 -13.65 4.50
C GLY A 390 -5.38 -13.48 5.21
N ARG A 391 -4.34 -14.21 4.81
CA ARG A 391 -2.94 -14.04 5.29
C ARG A 391 -2.20 -12.91 4.56
N ASP A 392 -2.90 -11.93 4.07
CA ASP A 392 -2.33 -10.82 3.32
C ASP A 392 -1.58 -9.88 4.26
N GLY A 393 -0.37 -9.51 3.91
CA GLY A 393 0.41 -8.49 4.61
C GLY A 393 0.74 -8.82 6.07
N ILE A 394 0.74 -10.09 6.46
CA ILE A 394 1.09 -10.48 7.82
C ILE A 394 2.49 -9.97 8.15
N ARG A 395 2.57 -9.14 9.21
CA ARG A 395 3.79 -8.42 9.62
C ARG A 395 4.30 -7.42 8.55
N GLY A 396 3.45 -6.93 7.67
CA GLY A 396 3.82 -5.95 6.64
C GLY A 396 4.37 -4.66 7.23
N ALA A 397 3.79 -4.16 8.32
CA ALA A 397 4.24 -2.96 9.01
C ALA A 397 5.66 -3.11 9.61
N THR A 398 6.04 -4.28 10.11
CA THR A 398 7.42 -4.54 10.57
C THR A 398 8.37 -4.78 9.40
N PHE A 399 7.93 -5.48 8.36
CA PHE A 399 8.71 -5.74 7.15
C PHE A 399 9.08 -4.45 6.41
N SER A 400 8.16 -3.51 6.26
CA SER A 400 8.38 -2.27 5.51
C SER A 400 9.46 -1.37 6.13
N SER A 401 9.84 -1.61 7.39
CA SER A 401 10.90 -0.89 8.12
C SER A 401 12.16 -1.74 8.38
N ALA A 402 12.18 -3.00 7.95
CA ALA A 402 13.31 -3.91 8.16
C ALA A 402 14.46 -3.62 7.18
N THR A 403 15.68 -4.03 7.55
CA THR A 403 16.81 -4.00 6.62
C THR A 403 16.64 -5.11 5.58
N MET A 404 16.72 -4.75 4.30
CA MET A 404 16.66 -5.72 3.20
C MET A 404 18.02 -6.36 2.93
N ASP A 405 18.03 -7.66 2.68
CA ASP A 405 19.19 -8.44 2.28
C ASP A 405 18.84 -9.45 1.16
N ALA A 406 19.80 -10.29 0.78
CA ALA A 406 19.62 -11.26 -0.31
C ALA A 406 18.54 -12.32 -0.04
N SER A 407 18.17 -12.56 1.22
CA SER A 407 17.13 -13.53 1.61
C SER A 407 15.74 -12.89 1.77
N THR A 408 15.65 -11.58 1.70
CA THR A 408 14.42 -10.83 1.94
C THR A 408 13.25 -11.32 1.06
N GLY A 409 13.50 -11.61 -0.22
CA GLY A 409 12.49 -12.15 -1.13
C GLY A 409 11.92 -13.50 -0.71
N GLU A 410 12.71 -14.35 -0.06
CA GLU A 410 12.27 -15.68 0.41
C GLU A 410 11.35 -15.57 1.63
N VAL A 411 11.58 -14.56 2.48
CA VAL A 411 10.83 -14.34 3.73
C VAL A 411 9.60 -13.46 3.52
N ALA A 412 9.65 -12.57 2.54
CA ALA A 412 8.63 -11.53 2.31
C ALA A 412 7.29 -12.03 1.74
N GLY A 413 7.19 -13.31 1.35
CA GLY A 413 6.00 -13.83 0.65
C GLY A 413 4.68 -13.60 1.41
N ALA A 414 4.68 -13.78 2.73
CA ALA A 414 3.52 -13.53 3.58
C ALA A 414 3.21 -12.04 3.80
N SER A 415 4.19 -11.16 3.56
CA SER A 415 4.05 -9.71 3.73
C SER A 415 3.59 -9.00 2.46
N VAL A 416 3.48 -9.71 1.33
CA VAL A 416 2.97 -9.14 0.07
C VAL A 416 1.46 -8.97 0.17
N GLN A 417 1.00 -7.80 -0.20
CA GLN A 417 -0.41 -7.43 -0.29
C GLN A 417 -0.77 -7.32 -1.78
N ILE A 418 -1.99 -7.73 -2.12
CA ILE A 418 -2.52 -7.59 -3.49
C ILE A 418 -3.85 -6.84 -3.39
N GLY A 419 -3.90 -5.68 -4.05
CA GLY A 419 -5.09 -4.84 -4.06
C GLY A 419 -6.14 -5.28 -5.07
N ASP A 420 -7.42 -4.98 -4.77
CA ASP A 420 -8.55 -5.14 -5.67
C ASP A 420 -9.25 -3.77 -5.88
N PRO A 421 -8.86 -3.03 -6.92
CA PRO A 421 -9.42 -1.70 -7.17
C PRO A 421 -10.94 -1.70 -7.41
N ILE A 422 -11.53 -2.83 -7.80
CA ILE A 422 -12.98 -2.92 -8.01
C ILE A 422 -13.70 -2.96 -6.66
N VAL A 423 -13.20 -3.75 -5.71
CA VAL A 423 -13.76 -3.76 -4.35
C VAL A 423 -13.66 -2.38 -3.70
N GLU A 424 -12.53 -1.68 -3.87
CA GLU A 424 -12.39 -0.32 -3.33
C GLU A 424 -13.31 0.69 -4.04
N LYS A 425 -13.52 0.55 -5.34
CA LYS A 425 -14.50 1.36 -6.05
C LYS A 425 -15.91 1.19 -5.48
N LEU A 426 -16.31 -0.02 -5.15
CA LEU A 426 -17.60 -0.29 -4.53
C LEU A 426 -17.69 0.31 -3.12
N LEU A 427 -16.58 0.30 -2.34
CA LEU A 427 -16.49 0.99 -1.05
C LEU A 427 -16.70 2.50 -1.19
N ILE A 428 -16.06 3.14 -2.17
CA ILE A 428 -16.28 4.57 -2.47
C ILE A 428 -17.76 4.82 -2.76
N ASP A 429 -18.40 3.99 -3.59
CA ASP A 429 -19.81 4.14 -3.96
C ASP A 429 -20.75 3.89 -2.76
N ALA A 430 -20.37 3.03 -1.83
CA ALA A 430 -21.11 2.81 -0.60
C ALA A 430 -20.99 3.97 0.40
N LEU A 431 -19.79 4.53 0.56
CA LEU A 431 -19.46 5.45 1.66
C LEU A 431 -19.65 6.93 1.30
N VAL A 432 -19.34 7.34 0.05
CA VAL A 432 -19.54 8.72 -0.38
C VAL A 432 -21.03 9.07 -0.39
N GLY A 433 -21.42 10.04 0.44
CA GLY A 433 -22.81 10.43 0.69
C GLY A 433 -23.52 9.58 1.76
N ALA A 434 -22.77 8.79 2.55
CA ALA A 434 -23.24 8.05 3.72
C ALA A 434 -22.72 8.63 5.05
N GLU A 435 -22.05 9.76 4.97
CA GLU A 435 -21.27 10.32 6.07
C GLU A 435 -22.11 10.65 7.33
N ASP A 436 -23.41 10.77 7.21
CA ASP A 436 -24.32 10.97 8.35
C ASP A 436 -24.74 9.66 9.04
N LEU A 437 -24.32 8.49 8.51
CA LEU A 437 -24.66 7.17 9.03
C LEU A 437 -23.62 6.60 10.00
N TYR A 438 -22.46 7.26 10.14
CA TYR A 438 -21.40 6.83 11.03
C TYR A 438 -20.80 8.01 11.79
N SER A 439 -20.26 7.75 12.98
CA SER A 439 -19.66 8.73 13.88
C SER A 439 -18.14 8.82 13.73
N ALA A 440 -17.50 7.77 13.19
CA ALA A 440 -16.09 7.75 12.83
C ALA A 440 -15.84 6.71 11.72
N ILE A 441 -14.74 6.90 11.00
CA ILE A 441 -14.30 6.02 9.92
C ILE A 441 -12.78 6.03 9.84
N THR A 442 -12.18 4.89 9.56
CA THR A 442 -10.76 4.76 9.21
C THR A 442 -10.58 3.63 8.20
N ASP A 443 -9.46 3.63 7.48
CA ASP A 443 -9.07 2.49 6.65
C ASP A 443 -8.53 1.33 7.51
N CYS A 444 -8.39 0.17 6.91
CA CYS A 444 -7.78 -1.00 7.52
C CYS A 444 -6.49 -1.32 6.76
N GLY A 445 -5.46 -0.54 7.01
CA GLY A 445 -4.13 -0.62 6.40
C GLY A 445 -3.16 -1.46 7.21
N ALA A 446 -1.96 -0.89 7.48
CA ALA A 446 -0.90 -1.53 8.25
C ALA A 446 -1.38 -1.97 9.65
N GLY A 447 -1.06 -3.21 10.03
CA GLY A 447 -1.52 -3.81 11.28
C GLY A 447 -3.00 -4.21 11.30
N GLY A 448 -3.71 -4.08 10.20
CA GLY A 448 -5.04 -4.61 9.98
C GLY A 448 -6.10 -4.07 10.94
N LEU A 449 -7.01 -4.95 11.38
CA LEU A 449 -8.06 -4.59 12.35
C LEU A 449 -7.48 -4.14 13.70
N SER A 450 -6.29 -4.61 14.06
CA SER A 450 -5.59 -4.22 15.28
C SER A 450 -5.33 -2.72 15.32
N SER A 451 -4.79 -2.16 14.23
CA SER A 451 -4.55 -0.70 14.13
C SER A 451 -5.86 0.06 13.96
N ALA A 452 -6.71 -0.34 13.00
CA ALA A 452 -7.95 0.37 12.70
C ALA A 452 -8.89 0.49 13.91
N VAL A 453 -9.19 -0.65 14.57
CA VAL A 453 -10.06 -0.66 15.76
C VAL A 453 -9.32 -0.09 16.97
N GLY A 454 -8.01 -0.38 17.11
CA GLY A 454 -7.20 0.08 18.23
C GLY A 454 -7.11 1.61 18.30
N GLU A 455 -6.85 2.26 17.17
CA GLU A 455 -6.81 3.72 17.06
C GLU A 455 -8.18 4.36 17.34
N MET A 456 -9.24 3.81 16.75
CA MET A 456 -10.59 4.29 17.02
C MET A 456 -11.01 4.07 18.47
N ALA A 457 -10.51 3.01 19.13
CA ALA A 457 -10.81 2.69 20.52
C ALA A 457 -9.98 3.52 21.53
N GLU A 458 -9.06 4.37 21.09
CA GLU A 458 -8.25 5.18 22.00
C GLU A 458 -9.13 6.01 22.93
N GLY A 459 -8.94 5.85 24.25
CA GLY A 459 -9.72 6.53 25.28
C GLY A 459 -11.16 6.05 25.43
N VAL A 460 -11.72 5.32 24.46
CA VAL A 460 -13.11 4.81 24.49
C VAL A 460 -13.16 3.34 24.88
N GLY A 461 -12.36 2.50 24.21
CA GLY A 461 -12.41 1.05 24.35
C GLY A 461 -13.35 0.39 23.36
N ALA A 462 -13.12 -0.93 23.09
CA ALA A 462 -13.95 -1.74 22.21
C ALA A 462 -13.97 -3.20 22.66
N ASP A 463 -15.08 -3.92 22.37
CA ASP A 463 -15.23 -5.38 22.54
C ASP A 463 -15.64 -5.95 21.19
N VAL A 464 -14.78 -6.79 20.59
CA VAL A 464 -14.96 -7.34 19.25
C VAL A 464 -14.85 -8.86 19.22
N GLU A 465 -15.57 -9.52 18.30
CA GLU A 465 -15.61 -10.95 18.10
C GLU A 465 -15.07 -11.31 16.71
N LEU A 466 -13.93 -12.00 16.67
CA LEU A 466 -13.23 -12.35 15.43
C LEU A 466 -13.99 -13.35 14.55
N ASP A 467 -14.86 -14.17 15.13
CA ASP A 467 -15.66 -15.12 14.34
C ASP A 467 -16.67 -14.43 13.42
N LEU A 468 -16.96 -13.15 13.66
CA LEU A 468 -17.83 -12.33 12.83
C LEU A 468 -17.09 -11.65 11.68
N VAL A 469 -15.76 -11.71 11.66
CA VAL A 469 -14.93 -11.14 10.59
C VAL A 469 -15.01 -12.04 9.35
N PRO A 470 -15.38 -11.51 8.17
CA PRO A 470 -15.37 -12.26 6.92
C PRO A 470 -13.97 -12.78 6.59
N ARG A 471 -13.85 -14.06 6.21
CA ARG A 471 -12.58 -14.73 5.93
C ARG A 471 -12.57 -15.29 4.50
N LYS A 472 -11.43 -15.18 3.82
CA LYS A 472 -11.22 -15.76 2.49
C LYS A 472 -11.23 -17.28 2.51
N TYR A 473 -10.71 -17.87 3.59
CA TYR A 473 -10.58 -19.31 3.80
C TYR A 473 -10.48 -19.65 5.28
N PRO A 474 -10.76 -20.91 5.68
CA PRO A 474 -10.59 -21.37 7.06
C PRO A 474 -9.09 -21.53 7.42
N GLY A 475 -8.81 -21.82 8.71
CA GLY A 475 -7.47 -22.13 9.21
C GLY A 475 -6.63 -20.93 9.64
N LEU A 476 -7.22 -19.72 9.67
CA LEU A 476 -6.55 -18.54 10.22
C LEU A 476 -6.52 -18.59 11.75
N GLU A 477 -5.35 -18.32 12.33
CA GLU A 477 -5.18 -18.09 13.77
C GLU A 477 -5.84 -16.78 14.21
N PRO A 478 -6.26 -16.62 15.49
CA PRO A 478 -6.86 -15.38 15.96
C PRO A 478 -6.00 -14.14 15.71
N TRP A 479 -4.69 -14.23 15.95
CA TRP A 479 -3.75 -13.12 15.69
C TRP A 479 -3.61 -12.81 14.19
N GLU A 480 -3.69 -13.83 13.31
CA GLU A 480 -3.66 -13.62 11.86
C GLU A 480 -4.91 -12.88 11.39
N VAL A 481 -6.11 -13.20 11.91
CA VAL A 481 -7.34 -12.47 11.60
C VAL A 481 -7.27 -11.03 12.07
N TRP A 482 -6.70 -10.80 13.26
CA TRP A 482 -6.63 -9.49 13.89
C TRP A 482 -5.63 -8.55 13.24
N LEU A 483 -4.47 -9.08 12.81
CA LEU A 483 -3.36 -8.31 12.26
C LEU A 483 -3.22 -8.38 10.73
N SER A 484 -4.04 -9.19 10.04
CA SER A 484 -4.02 -9.26 8.58
C SER A 484 -4.19 -7.86 7.98
N GLU A 485 -3.35 -7.54 7.02
CA GLU A 485 -3.41 -6.32 6.22
C GLU A 485 -4.12 -6.55 4.87
N ALA A 486 -5.10 -7.49 4.85
CA ALA A 486 -5.95 -7.69 3.67
C ALA A 486 -6.55 -6.35 3.25
N GLN A 487 -6.43 -6.06 1.96
CA GLN A 487 -6.73 -4.74 1.41
C GLN A 487 -8.23 -4.49 1.25
N GLU A 488 -8.60 -3.29 0.86
CA GLU A 488 -9.96 -2.83 0.55
C GLU A 488 -10.95 -3.08 1.70
N ARG A 489 -10.52 -2.81 2.94
CA ARG A 489 -11.37 -2.84 4.13
C ARG A 489 -11.41 -1.47 4.80
N MET A 490 -12.60 -1.10 5.26
CA MET A 490 -12.80 0.10 6.08
C MET A 490 -13.44 -0.31 7.40
N VAL A 491 -13.07 0.39 8.48
CA VAL A 491 -13.72 0.26 9.79
C VAL A 491 -14.53 1.53 10.06
N VAL A 492 -15.80 1.36 10.39
CA VAL A 492 -16.70 2.46 10.72
C VAL A 492 -17.34 2.25 12.09
N ALA A 493 -17.46 3.33 12.86
CA ALA A 493 -18.24 3.37 14.08
C ALA A 493 -19.66 3.81 13.74
N VAL A 494 -20.63 2.93 13.93
CA VAL A 494 -22.00 3.15 13.47
C VAL A 494 -22.96 3.20 14.66
N PRO A 495 -23.73 4.29 14.83
CA PRO A 495 -24.83 4.28 15.80
C PRO A 495 -25.75 3.10 15.58
N PRO A 496 -26.20 2.37 16.62
CA PRO A 496 -27.00 1.15 16.45
C PRO A 496 -28.26 1.33 15.59
N GLY A 497 -28.85 2.53 15.58
CA GLY A 497 -30.02 2.87 14.78
C GLY A 497 -29.75 2.98 13.27
N ASP A 498 -28.51 3.20 12.87
CA ASP A 498 -28.10 3.47 11.47
C ASP A 498 -27.49 2.25 10.78
N VAL A 499 -27.16 1.18 11.51
CA VAL A 499 -26.56 -0.05 10.96
C VAL A 499 -27.38 -0.63 9.80
N PHE A 500 -28.71 -0.65 9.94
CA PHE A 500 -29.60 -1.16 8.89
C PHE A 500 -29.52 -0.29 7.62
N SER A 501 -29.51 1.03 7.77
CA SER A 501 -29.44 1.98 6.64
C SER A 501 -28.12 1.87 5.90
N LEU A 502 -27.00 1.71 6.64
CA LEU A 502 -25.68 1.50 6.05
C LEU A 502 -25.61 0.15 5.31
N ARG A 503 -26.16 -0.92 5.91
CA ARG A 503 -26.22 -2.26 5.27
C ARG A 503 -27.03 -2.22 3.98
N ASP A 504 -28.22 -1.62 3.96
CA ASP A 504 -29.04 -1.49 2.74
C ASP A 504 -28.29 -0.75 1.62
N ARG A 505 -27.45 0.22 2.00
CA ARG A 505 -26.60 0.95 1.04
C ARG A 505 -25.46 0.07 0.51
N CYS A 506 -24.78 -0.67 1.37
CA CYS A 506 -23.74 -1.63 0.99
C CYS A 506 -24.28 -2.74 0.09
N ASP A 507 -25.42 -3.31 0.44
CA ASP A 507 -26.08 -4.39 -0.32
C ASP A 507 -26.42 -3.94 -1.75
N ARG A 508 -26.80 -2.69 -1.96
CA ARG A 508 -27.11 -2.16 -3.30
C ARG A 508 -25.93 -2.13 -4.25
N VAL A 509 -24.72 -1.98 -3.72
CA VAL A 509 -23.49 -1.92 -4.51
C VAL A 509 -22.65 -3.19 -4.39
N GLY A 510 -23.08 -4.15 -3.57
CA GLY A 510 -22.38 -5.44 -3.40
C GLY A 510 -21.19 -5.39 -2.45
N VAL A 511 -21.15 -4.45 -1.50
CA VAL A 511 -20.13 -4.36 -0.44
C VAL A 511 -20.55 -5.24 0.73
N GLU A 512 -19.65 -6.12 1.19
CA GLU A 512 -19.87 -6.90 2.40
C GLU A 512 -19.79 -6.01 3.64
N LEU A 513 -20.70 -6.22 4.60
CA LEU A 513 -20.76 -5.51 5.87
C LEU A 513 -20.83 -6.50 7.03
N ALA A 514 -19.84 -6.45 7.92
CA ALA A 514 -19.80 -7.25 9.14
C ALA A 514 -19.84 -6.36 10.39
N ASP A 515 -20.82 -6.57 11.23
CA ASP A 515 -20.89 -5.96 12.57
C ASP A 515 -20.18 -6.89 13.56
N ILE A 516 -18.94 -6.52 13.95
CA ILE A 516 -18.05 -7.39 14.72
C ILE A 516 -18.00 -7.06 16.21
N GLY A 517 -18.67 -6.00 16.68
CA GLY A 517 -18.61 -5.63 18.09
C GLY A 517 -19.15 -4.24 18.40
N CYS A 518 -18.68 -3.66 19.49
CA CYS A 518 -19.09 -2.31 19.90
C CYS A 518 -17.97 -1.56 20.63
N PHE A 519 -18.03 -0.24 20.57
CA PHE A 519 -17.24 0.66 21.42
C PHE A 519 -17.87 0.75 22.82
N THR A 520 -17.06 0.57 23.89
CA THR A 520 -17.57 0.25 25.22
C THR A 520 -17.65 1.44 26.15
N GLY A 521 -16.69 2.34 26.13
CA GLY A 521 -16.55 3.48 27.06
C GLY A 521 -15.73 3.16 28.31
N ASP A 522 -15.05 2.00 28.36
CA ASP A 522 -14.24 1.56 29.52
C ASP A 522 -12.73 1.64 29.29
N SER A 523 -12.31 2.17 28.14
CA SER A 523 -10.90 2.32 27.71
C SER A 523 -10.14 0.98 27.63
N ARG A 524 -10.84 -0.13 27.38
CA ARG A 524 -10.23 -1.43 27.18
C ARG A 524 -10.50 -1.93 25.76
N LEU A 525 -9.48 -2.49 25.14
CA LEU A 525 -9.61 -3.21 23.89
C LEU A 525 -9.68 -4.72 24.20
N VAL A 526 -10.87 -5.27 24.06
CA VAL A 526 -11.14 -6.69 24.29
C VAL A 526 -11.41 -7.36 22.96
N VAL A 527 -10.62 -8.38 22.64
CA VAL A 527 -10.77 -9.19 21.42
C VAL A 527 -11.15 -10.60 21.81
N ARG A 528 -12.18 -11.13 21.15
CA ARG A 528 -12.71 -12.48 21.40
C ARG A 528 -12.61 -13.33 20.13
N CYS A 529 -12.52 -14.64 20.34
CA CYS A 529 -12.65 -15.64 19.30
C CYS A 529 -13.42 -16.84 19.87
N GLY A 530 -14.54 -17.22 19.27
CA GLY A 530 -15.44 -18.24 19.82
C GLY A 530 -15.99 -17.89 21.22
N GLY A 531 -16.18 -16.61 21.50
CA GLY A 531 -16.59 -16.11 22.81
C GLY A 531 -15.49 -16.12 23.89
N THR A 532 -14.27 -16.64 23.56
CA THR A 532 -13.12 -16.64 24.46
C THR A 532 -12.30 -15.36 24.26
N VAL A 533 -11.89 -14.73 25.36
CA VAL A 533 -11.00 -13.55 25.29
C VAL A 533 -9.62 -13.99 24.84
N VAL A 534 -9.16 -13.46 23.71
CA VAL A 534 -7.83 -13.71 23.14
C VAL A 534 -6.89 -12.51 23.28
N ALA A 535 -7.42 -11.30 23.52
CA ALA A 535 -6.65 -10.14 23.95
C ALA A 535 -7.51 -9.26 24.87
N ASP A 536 -6.84 -8.61 25.84
CA ASP A 536 -7.47 -7.67 26.77
C ASP A 536 -6.43 -6.64 27.27
N VAL A 537 -6.36 -5.51 26.57
CA VAL A 537 -5.33 -4.48 26.77
C VAL A 537 -5.99 -3.13 27.06
N HIS A 538 -5.40 -2.38 27.98
CA HIS A 538 -5.81 -0.99 28.21
C HIS A 538 -5.35 -0.11 27.06
N THR A 539 -6.24 0.69 26.47
CA THR A 539 -5.91 1.50 25.29
C THR A 539 -4.78 2.51 25.56
N ALA A 540 -4.69 3.07 26.77
CA ALA A 540 -3.57 3.92 27.15
C ALA A 540 -2.21 3.18 27.16
N PHE A 541 -2.16 1.89 27.50
CA PHE A 541 -0.91 1.13 27.38
C PHE A 541 -0.56 0.86 25.91
N LEU A 542 -1.57 0.53 25.11
CA LEU A 542 -1.38 0.30 23.67
C LEU A 542 -0.77 1.53 22.95
N HIS A 543 -1.26 2.73 23.26
CA HIS A 543 -0.86 3.96 22.55
C HIS A 543 0.29 4.71 23.23
N ASP A 544 0.28 4.82 24.56
CA ASP A 544 1.22 5.63 25.35
C ASP A 544 2.23 4.80 26.16
N GLY A 545 2.08 3.46 26.20
CA GLY A 545 2.96 2.56 26.99
C GLY A 545 4.37 2.41 26.43
N ARG A 546 4.60 2.82 25.18
CA ARG A 546 5.90 2.72 24.52
C ARG A 546 6.91 3.70 25.14
N PRO A 547 8.12 3.23 25.55
CA PRO A 547 9.16 4.10 26.10
C PRO A 547 9.61 5.16 25.10
N GLN A 548 10.01 6.34 25.62
CA GLN A 548 10.61 7.40 24.80
C GLN A 548 11.97 6.96 24.27
N ARG A 549 12.09 6.79 22.95
CA ARG A 549 13.34 6.41 22.28
C ARG A 549 14.34 7.56 22.28
N ARG A 550 15.61 7.24 22.50
CA ARG A 550 16.75 8.15 22.31
C ARG A 550 17.68 7.57 21.25
N MET A 551 18.15 8.40 20.33
CA MET A 551 19.00 7.98 19.22
C MET A 551 20.26 8.86 19.17
N PRO A 552 21.46 8.26 19.12
CA PRO A 552 22.67 9.02 18.87
C PRO A 552 22.75 9.44 17.38
N ALA A 553 23.21 10.65 17.14
CA ALA A 553 23.53 11.14 15.80
C ALA A 553 24.85 11.89 15.81
N GLU A 554 25.62 11.74 14.75
CA GLU A 554 26.84 12.53 14.51
C GLU A 554 26.57 13.46 13.31
N LEU A 555 26.67 14.78 13.57
CA LEU A 555 26.53 15.77 12.53
C LEU A 555 27.83 15.87 11.73
N PRO A 556 27.79 15.66 10.40
CA PRO A 556 29.00 15.77 9.59
C PRO A 556 29.46 17.23 9.51
N GLU A 557 30.76 17.41 9.38
CA GLU A 557 31.33 18.72 9.05
C GLU A 557 30.75 19.19 7.69
N PRO A 558 30.27 20.44 7.59
CA PRO A 558 29.74 20.95 6.34
C PRO A 558 30.78 20.92 5.21
N ASN A 559 30.59 20.08 4.22
CA ASN A 559 31.48 20.01 3.07
C ASN A 559 31.18 21.18 2.12
N ARG A 560 31.74 22.36 2.41
CA ARG A 560 31.65 23.58 1.59
C ARG A 560 32.69 23.59 0.50
N THR A 561 32.74 22.62 -0.39
CA THR A 561 33.52 22.69 -1.60
C THR A 561 32.86 23.63 -2.62
N GLU A 562 33.50 24.74 -2.90
CA GLU A 562 33.08 25.64 -3.97
C GLU A 562 33.15 24.89 -5.32
N ARG A 563 32.00 24.59 -5.91
CA ARG A 563 31.98 23.97 -7.24
C ARG A 563 32.33 25.01 -8.27
N VAL A 564 33.52 24.92 -8.82
CA VAL A 564 33.91 25.68 -10.04
C VAL A 564 33.01 25.21 -11.19
N GLY A 565 32.27 26.12 -11.78
CA GLY A 565 31.42 25.83 -12.93
C GLY A 565 32.18 25.10 -14.03
N ARG A 566 31.61 23.99 -14.53
CA ARG A 566 32.21 23.26 -15.65
C ARG A 566 32.07 24.09 -16.90
N THR A 567 33.20 24.36 -17.58
CA THR A 567 33.19 24.91 -18.97
C THR A 567 32.64 23.83 -19.90
N VAL A 568 31.65 24.21 -20.69
CA VAL A 568 31.04 23.31 -21.71
C VAL A 568 31.78 23.60 -23.03
N ASP A 569 32.54 22.61 -23.53
CA ASP A 569 33.32 22.75 -24.76
C ASP A 569 32.43 22.71 -26.02
N ASP A 570 31.40 21.88 -26.04
CA ASP A 570 30.39 21.82 -27.09
C ASP A 570 28.97 21.92 -26.48
N PRO A 571 28.38 23.14 -26.46
CA PRO A 571 27.03 23.33 -25.92
C PRO A 571 25.94 22.54 -26.65
N ALA A 572 26.08 22.29 -27.96
CA ALA A 572 25.09 21.58 -28.74
C ALA A 572 25.10 20.07 -28.40
N ALA A 573 26.28 19.46 -28.34
CA ALA A 573 26.41 18.07 -27.91
C ALA A 573 25.93 17.89 -26.47
N THR A 574 26.32 18.76 -25.55
CA THR A 574 25.88 18.72 -24.14
C THR A 574 24.35 18.86 -24.02
N LEU A 575 23.73 19.73 -24.81
CA LEU A 575 22.28 19.88 -24.82
C LEU A 575 21.59 18.58 -25.26
N LEU A 576 22.09 17.94 -26.31
CA LEU A 576 21.55 16.66 -26.80
C LEU A 576 21.70 15.53 -25.76
N GLU A 577 22.85 15.47 -25.07
CA GLU A 577 23.10 14.54 -23.98
C GLU A 577 22.12 14.78 -22.82
N LEU A 578 21.89 16.03 -22.42
CA LEU A 578 20.94 16.39 -21.38
C LEU A 578 19.51 16.01 -21.77
N LEU A 579 19.07 16.31 -22.99
CA LEU A 579 17.74 15.95 -23.47
C LEU A 579 17.51 14.44 -23.56
N ALA A 580 18.58 13.67 -23.78
CA ALA A 580 18.55 12.21 -23.79
C ALA A 580 18.67 11.58 -22.38
N HIS A 581 19.06 12.36 -21.38
CA HIS A 581 19.26 11.86 -20.02
C HIS A 581 17.94 11.35 -19.43
N PRO A 582 17.88 10.14 -18.82
CA PRO A 582 16.64 9.54 -18.35
C PRO A 582 15.80 10.42 -17.40
N ASN A 583 16.45 11.25 -16.58
CA ASN A 583 15.76 12.18 -15.66
C ASN A 583 15.12 13.39 -16.37
N ILE A 584 15.57 13.73 -17.58
CA ILE A 584 15.11 14.89 -18.36
C ILE A 584 14.23 14.45 -19.54
N ALA A 585 14.53 13.30 -20.15
CA ALA A 585 13.80 12.77 -21.29
C ALA A 585 12.30 12.62 -21.02
N SER A 586 11.51 12.69 -22.09
CA SER A 586 10.05 12.61 -22.03
C SER A 586 9.55 11.39 -21.24
N LYS A 587 8.53 11.60 -20.40
CA LYS A 587 7.79 10.56 -19.67
C LYS A 587 6.45 10.23 -20.33
N ALA A 588 6.21 10.70 -21.54
CA ALA A 588 4.95 10.51 -22.26
C ALA A 588 4.50 9.05 -22.33
N ALA A 589 5.45 8.09 -22.49
CA ALA A 589 5.14 6.67 -22.52
C ALA A 589 4.50 6.15 -21.22
N THR A 590 4.86 6.71 -20.06
CA THR A 590 4.23 6.42 -18.78
C THR A 590 2.90 7.15 -18.65
N ILE A 591 2.87 8.44 -18.96
CA ILE A 591 1.65 9.27 -18.86
C ILE A 591 0.50 8.65 -19.67
N HIS A 592 0.79 8.13 -20.88
CA HIS A 592 -0.21 7.49 -21.74
C HIS A 592 -0.72 6.13 -21.22
N ARG A 593 -0.14 5.57 -20.18
CA ARG A 593 -0.66 4.37 -19.50
C ARG A 593 -1.73 4.69 -18.48
N TYR A 594 -1.76 5.92 -17.99
CA TYR A 594 -2.67 6.41 -16.97
C TYR A 594 -3.91 7.05 -17.61
N ASP A 595 -5.09 6.73 -17.09
CA ASP A 595 -6.37 7.34 -17.49
C ASP A 595 -6.51 8.74 -16.88
N HIS A 596 -5.56 9.62 -17.18
CA HIS A 596 -5.44 10.96 -16.59
C HIS A 596 -6.57 11.94 -16.96
N GLU A 597 -7.50 11.56 -17.81
CA GLU A 597 -8.68 12.36 -18.21
C GLU A 597 -10.01 11.74 -17.79
N ILE A 598 -9.99 10.59 -17.09
CA ILE A 598 -11.21 9.95 -16.59
C ILE A 598 -11.97 10.92 -15.66
N LEU A 599 -13.28 10.81 -15.56
CA LEU A 599 -14.20 11.72 -14.89
C LEU A 599 -14.42 13.07 -15.63
N GLY A 600 -13.62 13.40 -16.66
CA GLY A 600 -13.76 14.63 -17.43
C GLY A 600 -13.48 15.92 -16.65
N SER A 601 -12.77 15.83 -15.52
CA SER A 601 -12.47 16.96 -14.64
C SER A 601 -11.14 17.65 -14.96
N THR A 602 -10.28 17.06 -15.80
CA THR A 602 -8.95 17.60 -16.11
C THR A 602 -9.02 18.77 -17.06
N VAL A 603 -8.81 19.99 -16.56
CA VAL A 603 -8.86 21.24 -17.31
C VAL A 603 -7.51 21.57 -17.95
N VAL A 604 -6.40 21.47 -17.17
CA VAL A 604 -5.04 21.49 -17.68
C VAL A 604 -4.50 20.08 -17.53
N ARG A 605 -4.11 19.48 -18.66
CA ARG A 605 -3.72 18.07 -18.75
C ARG A 605 -2.23 17.90 -18.47
N PRO A 606 -1.77 16.69 -18.09
CA PRO A 606 -0.34 16.37 -18.01
C PRO A 606 0.41 16.55 -19.35
N LEU A 607 -0.29 16.34 -20.47
CA LEU A 607 0.22 16.61 -21.82
C LEU A 607 -0.66 17.64 -22.50
N VAL A 608 -0.07 18.76 -22.86
CA VAL A 608 -0.74 19.93 -23.47
C VAL A 608 -0.30 20.16 -24.93
N GLY A 609 -0.83 21.19 -25.56
CA GLY A 609 -0.59 21.51 -26.96
C GLY A 609 -1.58 20.85 -27.91
N ALA A 610 -1.52 21.20 -29.19
CA ALA A 610 -2.48 20.73 -30.20
C ALA A 610 -2.38 19.23 -30.48
N ALA A 611 -1.22 18.63 -30.27
CA ALA A 611 -0.97 17.19 -30.42
C ALA A 611 -1.03 16.43 -29.09
N ALA A 612 -1.29 17.11 -27.96
CA ALA A 612 -1.24 16.54 -26.61
C ALA A 612 0.06 15.77 -26.33
N ASP A 613 1.20 16.33 -26.73
CA ASP A 613 2.54 15.74 -26.62
C ASP A 613 3.53 16.62 -25.86
N GLY A 614 3.14 17.83 -25.46
CA GLY A 614 3.96 18.74 -24.66
C GLY A 614 3.73 18.48 -23.15
N PRO A 615 4.78 18.18 -22.36
CA PRO A 615 4.62 18.05 -20.92
C PRO A 615 4.17 19.37 -20.29
N ALA A 616 3.22 19.32 -19.36
CA ALA A 616 2.81 20.45 -18.52
C ALA A 616 3.57 20.44 -17.21
N ASP A 617 3.86 21.63 -16.66
CA ASP A 617 4.55 21.78 -15.38
C ASP A 617 3.62 21.43 -14.20
N GLY A 618 2.32 21.64 -14.38
CA GLY A 618 1.28 21.29 -13.40
C GLY A 618 -0.04 20.98 -14.10
N VAL A 619 -0.98 20.47 -13.35
CA VAL A 619 -2.32 20.11 -13.82
C VAL A 619 -3.38 20.90 -13.07
N VAL A 620 -4.56 21.09 -13.70
CA VAL A 620 -5.71 21.72 -13.06
C VAL A 620 -6.92 20.82 -13.23
N LEU A 621 -7.57 20.51 -12.12
CA LEU A 621 -8.82 19.75 -12.08
C LEU A 621 -9.99 20.68 -11.75
N ALA A 622 -11.11 20.50 -12.43
CA ALA A 622 -12.38 21.08 -11.99
C ALA A 622 -12.96 20.21 -10.88
N ASP A 623 -13.24 20.79 -9.74
CA ASP A 623 -13.94 20.09 -8.66
C ASP A 623 -15.44 20.26 -8.84
N PRO A 624 -16.22 19.18 -8.98
CA PRO A 624 -17.69 19.27 -9.09
C PRO A 624 -18.36 19.91 -7.88
N ALA A 625 -17.70 19.88 -6.71
CA ALA A 625 -18.21 20.46 -5.46
C ALA A 625 -17.81 21.94 -5.26
N ALA A 626 -16.88 22.46 -6.07
CA ALA A 626 -16.34 23.81 -5.97
C ALA A 626 -16.57 24.65 -7.23
N THR A 627 -16.45 25.96 -7.10
CA THR A 627 -16.47 26.90 -8.23
C THR A 627 -15.09 27.17 -8.82
N ASN A 628 -14.04 26.76 -8.10
CA ASN A 628 -12.65 26.93 -8.45
C ASN A 628 -12.03 25.60 -8.86
N GLY A 629 -10.98 25.63 -9.68
CA GLY A 629 -10.19 24.45 -10.02
C GLY A 629 -9.10 24.19 -8.98
N VAL A 630 -8.71 22.94 -8.82
CA VAL A 630 -7.59 22.51 -8.00
C VAL A 630 -6.35 22.39 -8.89
N ALA A 631 -5.34 23.21 -8.63
CA ALA A 631 -4.05 23.09 -9.30
C ALA A 631 -3.11 22.19 -8.50
N ILE A 632 -2.41 21.30 -9.17
CA ILE A 632 -1.48 20.34 -8.58
C ILE A 632 -0.12 20.50 -9.26
N GLY A 633 0.93 20.70 -8.45
CA GLY A 633 2.31 20.76 -8.88
C GLY A 633 3.20 19.94 -7.96
N ILE A 634 4.25 19.35 -8.50
CA ILE A 634 5.19 18.51 -7.78
C ILE A 634 6.58 19.14 -7.88
N GLY A 635 7.33 19.13 -6.76
CA GLY A 635 8.73 19.47 -6.70
C GLY A 635 9.53 18.31 -6.12
N VAL A 636 10.65 17.94 -6.76
CA VAL A 636 11.45 16.79 -6.32
C VAL A 636 12.93 16.96 -6.66
N ASN A 637 13.79 16.93 -5.65
CA ASN A 637 15.25 16.96 -5.84
C ASN A 637 15.97 16.21 -4.70
N PRO A 638 16.11 14.89 -4.76
CA PRO A 638 16.73 14.12 -3.68
C PRO A 638 18.23 14.42 -3.53
N TRP A 639 18.91 14.87 -4.60
CA TRP A 639 20.36 15.11 -4.56
C TRP A 639 20.75 16.31 -3.70
N TYR A 640 19.90 17.33 -3.59
CA TYR A 640 20.17 18.46 -2.70
C TYR A 640 20.19 18.02 -1.23
N GLY A 641 19.34 17.06 -0.84
CA GLY A 641 19.30 16.52 0.51
C GLY A 641 20.58 15.82 0.97
N LEU A 642 21.39 15.31 0.03
CA LEU A 642 22.70 14.75 0.33
C LEU A 642 23.74 15.81 0.78
N HIS A 643 23.46 17.07 0.50
CA HIS A 643 24.37 18.18 0.82
C HIS A 643 23.77 19.13 1.87
N ASP A 644 22.50 19.47 1.72
CA ASP A 644 21.79 20.44 2.55
C ASP A 644 20.28 20.15 2.51
N PRO A 645 19.71 19.45 3.49
CA PRO A 645 18.29 19.14 3.56
C PRO A 645 17.39 20.39 3.63
N GLU A 646 17.86 21.47 4.28
CA GLU A 646 17.12 22.73 4.36
C GLU A 646 17.01 23.38 2.98
N ALA A 647 18.13 23.48 2.25
CA ALA A 647 18.13 24.01 0.88
C ALA A 647 17.28 23.12 -0.06
N MET A 648 17.28 21.80 0.14
CA MET A 648 16.40 20.88 -0.60
C MET A 648 14.94 21.22 -0.36
N ALA A 649 14.51 21.37 0.90
CA ALA A 649 13.13 21.69 1.23
C ALA A 649 12.65 22.99 0.57
N PHE A 650 13.45 24.05 0.65
CA PHE A 650 13.14 25.30 -0.06
C PHE A 650 13.05 25.13 -1.58
N ALA A 651 13.97 24.39 -2.18
CA ALA A 651 14.03 24.22 -3.63
C ALA A 651 12.81 23.44 -4.16
N VAL A 652 12.40 22.33 -3.49
CA VAL A 652 11.28 21.51 -3.96
C VAL A 652 9.93 22.19 -3.72
N ILE A 653 9.79 22.99 -2.67
CA ILE A 653 8.58 23.80 -2.44
C ILE A 653 8.50 24.92 -3.49
N ASP A 654 9.59 25.64 -3.77
CA ASP A 654 9.63 26.67 -4.80
C ASP A 654 9.31 26.08 -6.19
N GLU A 655 9.84 24.90 -6.52
CA GLU A 655 9.51 24.17 -7.75
C GLU A 655 8.01 23.86 -7.84
N ALA A 656 7.42 23.28 -6.79
CA ALA A 656 5.99 22.95 -6.77
C ALA A 656 5.12 24.20 -6.93
N ILE A 657 5.46 25.31 -6.25
CA ILE A 657 4.75 26.60 -6.39
C ILE A 657 4.86 27.12 -7.82
N ARG A 658 6.04 27.11 -8.44
CA ARG A 658 6.22 27.55 -9.84
C ARG A 658 5.36 26.72 -10.80
N ASN A 659 5.30 25.41 -10.59
CA ASN A 659 4.53 24.50 -11.43
C ASN A 659 3.03 24.78 -11.35
N VAL A 660 2.46 25.01 -10.16
CA VAL A 660 1.04 25.39 -10.07
C VAL A 660 0.74 26.78 -10.61
N VAL A 661 1.67 27.74 -10.45
CA VAL A 661 1.54 29.08 -11.04
C VAL A 661 1.62 29.03 -12.58
N ALA A 662 2.51 28.21 -13.13
CA ALA A 662 2.60 27.98 -14.58
C ALA A 662 1.32 27.33 -15.14
N ALA A 663 0.63 26.50 -14.34
CA ALA A 663 -0.66 25.92 -14.70
C ALA A 663 -1.85 26.91 -14.53
N GLY A 664 -1.62 28.10 -13.97
CA GLY A 664 -2.60 29.18 -13.84
C GLY A 664 -3.15 29.41 -12.43
N ALA A 665 -2.56 28.80 -11.41
CA ALA A 665 -2.94 29.08 -10.04
C ALA A 665 -2.50 30.47 -9.58
N ASP A 666 -3.27 31.06 -8.68
CA ASP A 666 -2.92 32.29 -8.01
C ASP A 666 -2.05 31.99 -6.78
N PRO A 667 -0.80 32.46 -6.72
CA PRO A 667 0.10 32.15 -5.60
C PRO A 667 -0.34 32.77 -4.26
N ASP A 668 -1.26 33.73 -4.29
CA ASP A 668 -1.78 34.42 -3.11
C ASP A 668 -3.08 33.77 -2.55
N GLN A 669 -3.51 32.64 -3.13
CA GLN A 669 -4.74 31.95 -2.72
C GLN A 669 -4.49 30.56 -2.12
#